data_62ebfce4e52f73731aa35011790d0986
#
_entry.id   62ebfce4e52f73731aa35011790d0986
#
_cell.length_a   1.000
_cell.length_b   1.000
_cell.length_c   1.000
_cell.angle_alpha   90.00
_cell.angle_beta   90.00
_cell.angle_gamma   90.00
#
_symmetry.space_group_name_H-M   'P 1'
#
loop_
_entity.id
_entity.type
_entity.pdbx_description
1 polymer ?
#
loop_
_entity_poly.entity_id
_entity_poly.type
_entity_poly.pdbx_seq_one_letter_code
_entity_poly.pdbx_strand_id
1 'polypeptide(L)'
;MAGSTELTIPVTRRATARARVPLPTLLLAALAAPLGAQAPPSPQDVLGHALGERFTDHGQVVRYFDALAAASDLVSVERYGQTGEGRPLLQALIASADSRARLDQILALNAELTDPGTSAARAAEIAATNPAVVYLSYGVHGNESSSSEASMWTAWDLARGAEGLEGALEGAVVVIDPALNPDGRDRYVGWYRQARGANPNPRPEAREHWEPWPGGRFNHYLFDLNRDWSWATQPETRARLATWARWNPQVHVDFHEMSFNSTYFFFPAADPINPAYPEHTHEWGRRFGDGNAAAFDARGWPYYTAESFDLFYPGYGDTWPSLVGAIGMTYEQAGSARAGLAVERTDGVLLTLRDRAQHHRVAGHATIMTAVNGRGELLEGFARFHRDTGADAGDVLLVPGADPSRAAELVGMLQEQGVQVEVAGRAFEANAGAHNGFSARRSFPAGTYRVRARQPRGRLATTLLEPETELNATYSYDVSAWSLPYAFGVEAHTVRGAPAADWTAAPGSTRLMGSVAAGGWTGSGASLARPAFAGESRSFVASSESGPDAPAASASSVGYLVAPGMGAWRGVARLLAAGGRAIALDEGFDAAGRSWPAGTFWIPAYANDDLDGRLASAGLTGAATPVATGSTVNGNDLGTEESYDLSLPRIGLLAGEGVSPTSLGAHWFFLERTLGVPFDQVPADGLGAGALAPYDVLIVPSVTGSGRRTLDGAGDALGAWVRAGGTLVAVSGGASALAELAEVERVQDEEDDDEEEDEGDDDDLEDALLGREARELERWEQSVPGTIFELSLDPAHPLAFGAGVSSAGDGDADKLFVLHSGDLAFMPDEEFESAAYFPAELAELSGVISEENLESLEQRAWLVSRRMGAGKVILFADDPLFRHFWFGAFQPYANAVLLGPAY
;
A
#
# COMPACT_ATOMS: atom_id res chain seq x y z
N MET A 1 -39.11 -50.30 28.88
CA MET A 1 -40.39 -50.11 29.53
C MET A 1 -40.54 -48.64 29.66
N ALA A 2 -41.30 -48.09 28.76
CA ALA A 2 -42.59 -47.46 28.91
C ALA A 2 -42.47 -46.07 29.58
N GLY A 3 -42.99 -44.96 29.07
CA GLY A 3 -44.01 -44.74 28.03
C GLY A 3 -44.12 -43.22 27.80
N SER A 4 -44.44 -42.95 26.60
CA SER A 4 -44.81 -41.63 26.04
C SER A 4 -46.18 -41.17 26.56
N THR A 5 -46.35 -39.86 26.75
CA THR A 5 -47.72 -39.27 26.92
C THR A 5 -47.80 -38.04 26.05
N GLU A 6 -48.48 -38.17 24.93
CA GLU A 6 -48.97 -37.08 24.09
C GLU A 6 -50.12 -36.36 24.77
N LEU A 7 -50.11 -35.05 24.76
CA LEU A 7 -51.26 -34.22 25.12
C LEU A 7 -51.80 -33.52 23.88
N THR A 8 -52.93 -33.97 23.40
CA THR A 8 -53.76 -33.41 22.33
C THR A 8 -54.74 -32.41 22.92
N ILE A 9 -54.82 -31.17 22.43
CA ILE A 9 -55.83 -30.17 22.77
C ILE A 9 -56.68 -29.91 21.53
N PRO A 10 -58.02 -30.01 21.63
CA PRO A 10 -58.89 -29.86 20.48
C PRO A 10 -59.24 -28.40 20.14
N VAL A 11 -59.25 -28.13 18.82
CA VAL A 11 -59.70 -26.86 18.23
C VAL A 11 -61.21 -26.84 18.12
N THR A 12 -61.88 -25.93 18.82
CA THR A 12 -63.30 -25.62 18.59
C THR A 12 -63.45 -24.36 17.78
N ARG A 13 -64.02 -24.52 16.58
CA ARG A 13 -64.48 -23.40 15.75
C ARG A 13 -65.82 -22.89 16.34
N ARG A 14 -65.87 -21.57 16.59
CA ARG A 14 -67.21 -20.87 16.72
C ARG A 14 -67.26 -19.79 15.63
N ALA A 15 -68.28 -19.93 14.79
CA ALA A 15 -68.74 -18.92 13.88
C ALA A 15 -69.54 -17.87 14.65
N THR A 16 -69.30 -16.60 14.47
CA THR A 16 -70.19 -15.51 14.88
C THR A 16 -70.43 -14.51 13.79
N ALA A 17 -71.69 -14.18 13.66
CA ALA A 17 -72.27 -13.37 12.59
C ALA A 17 -71.84 -11.91 12.59
N ARG A 18 -71.76 -11.35 11.37
CA ARG A 18 -71.50 -9.94 11.10
C ARG A 18 -72.75 -9.10 11.43
N ALA A 19 -72.58 -8.17 12.38
CA ALA A 19 -73.47 -7.03 12.51
C ALA A 19 -72.80 -5.80 11.89
N ARG A 20 -73.47 -5.18 10.90
CA ARG A 20 -72.99 -3.90 10.31
C ARG A 20 -73.53 -2.76 11.19
N VAL A 21 -72.59 -1.95 11.72
CA VAL A 21 -72.89 -0.64 12.32
C VAL A 21 -72.26 0.43 11.41
N PRO A 22 -72.98 1.48 11.04
CA PRO A 22 -72.46 2.56 10.24
C PRO A 22 -71.52 3.48 11.08
N LEU A 23 -70.29 3.68 10.66
CA LEU A 23 -69.36 4.67 11.24
C LEU A 23 -69.68 6.06 10.70
N PRO A 24 -69.74 7.08 11.54
CA PRO A 24 -69.78 8.45 11.10
C PRO A 24 -68.33 8.87 10.63
N THR A 25 -68.25 9.45 9.46
CA THR A 25 -67.04 10.02 8.91
C THR A 25 -66.63 11.23 9.74
N LEU A 26 -65.67 11.05 10.66
CA LEU A 26 -64.95 12.15 11.28
C LEU A 26 -63.80 12.52 10.37
N LEU A 27 -63.86 13.70 9.75
CA LEU A 27 -62.77 14.38 9.08
C LEU A 27 -61.79 14.81 10.17
N LEU A 28 -60.72 14.00 10.38
CA LEU A 28 -59.55 14.46 11.12
C LEU A 28 -58.73 15.37 10.18
N ALA A 29 -58.88 16.67 10.33
CA ALA A 29 -57.89 17.61 9.85
C ALA A 29 -56.65 17.40 10.71
N ALA A 30 -55.68 16.63 10.17
CA ALA A 30 -54.34 16.58 10.73
C ALA A 30 -53.73 17.98 10.55
N LEU A 31 -53.70 18.78 11.60
CA LEU A 31 -52.80 19.89 11.73
C LEU A 31 -51.37 19.30 11.68
N ALA A 32 -50.75 19.42 10.53
CA ALA A 32 -49.30 19.27 10.44
C ALA A 32 -48.69 20.43 11.24
N ALA A 33 -48.48 20.19 12.52
CA ALA A 33 -47.55 21.03 13.29
C ALA A 33 -46.22 20.98 12.52
N PRO A 34 -45.53 22.10 12.29
CA PRO A 34 -44.17 22.04 11.79
C PRO A 34 -43.39 21.19 12.80
N LEU A 35 -42.80 20.09 12.34
CA LEU A 35 -41.81 19.36 13.12
C LEU A 35 -40.72 20.41 13.44
N GLY A 36 -40.74 20.94 14.67
CA GLY A 36 -39.64 21.77 15.13
C GLY A 36 -38.36 20.98 14.86
N ALA A 37 -37.38 21.61 14.24
CA ALA A 37 -36.08 20.98 13.96
C ALA A 37 -35.60 20.30 15.24
N GLN A 38 -35.65 18.97 15.26
CA GLN A 38 -35.21 18.20 16.41
C GLN A 38 -33.69 18.40 16.50
N ALA A 39 -33.16 18.72 17.69
CA ALA A 39 -31.72 18.92 17.87
C ALA A 39 -30.98 17.66 17.38
N PRO A 40 -29.85 17.80 16.66
CA PRO A 40 -29.08 16.64 16.23
C PRO A 40 -28.74 15.71 17.40
N PRO A 41 -28.95 14.39 17.28
CA PRO A 41 -28.73 13.47 18.38
C PRO A 41 -27.25 13.45 18.78
N SER A 42 -26.98 13.45 20.08
CA SER A 42 -25.60 13.26 20.55
C SER A 42 -25.15 11.82 20.29
N PRO A 43 -23.81 11.56 20.25
CA PRO A 43 -23.33 10.19 20.20
C PRO A 43 -23.93 9.30 21.28
N GLN A 44 -24.09 9.81 22.50
CA GLN A 44 -24.67 9.09 23.62
C GLN A 44 -26.15 8.69 23.38
N ASP A 45 -26.93 9.53 22.73
CA ASP A 45 -28.36 9.22 22.42
C ASP A 45 -28.49 8.03 21.46
N VAL A 46 -27.55 7.89 20.52
CA VAL A 46 -27.55 6.83 19.51
C VAL A 46 -26.83 5.56 20.00
N LEU A 47 -25.70 5.71 20.67
CA LEU A 47 -24.84 4.59 21.09
C LEU A 47 -25.29 3.96 22.40
N GLY A 48 -26.02 4.72 23.26
CA GLY A 48 -26.46 4.28 24.57
C GLY A 48 -25.35 4.31 25.65
N HIS A 49 -24.23 4.97 25.37
CA HIS A 49 -23.12 5.23 26.30
C HIS A 49 -22.41 6.54 25.92
N ALA A 50 -21.75 7.16 26.87
CA ALA A 50 -20.96 8.35 26.57
C ALA A 50 -19.67 7.98 25.83
N LEU A 51 -19.21 8.86 24.93
CA LEU A 51 -17.90 8.68 24.28
C LEU A 51 -16.79 8.62 25.32
N GLY A 52 -15.86 7.68 25.16
CA GLY A 52 -14.79 7.39 26.10
C GLY A 52 -15.15 6.42 27.25
N GLU A 53 -16.41 6.06 27.40
CA GLU A 53 -16.87 5.06 28.39
C GLU A 53 -16.55 3.62 27.97
N ARG A 54 -16.59 3.38 26.67
CA ARG A 54 -16.20 2.14 26.01
C ARG A 54 -15.85 2.43 24.55
N PHE A 55 -15.09 1.53 23.91
CA PHE A 55 -14.82 1.64 22.49
C PHE A 55 -16.07 1.41 21.65
N THR A 56 -16.23 2.24 20.63
CA THR A 56 -17.26 2.14 19.60
C THR A 56 -16.73 1.28 18.44
N ASP A 57 -17.38 0.16 18.10
CA ASP A 57 -17.03 -0.62 16.91
C ASP A 57 -17.46 0.09 15.62
N HIS A 58 -16.92 -0.35 14.47
CA HIS A 58 -17.20 0.31 13.21
C HIS A 58 -18.70 0.33 12.86
N GLY A 59 -19.43 -0.75 13.12
CA GLY A 59 -20.87 -0.80 12.88
C GLY A 59 -21.63 0.24 13.72
N GLN A 60 -21.15 0.55 14.92
CA GLN A 60 -21.71 1.60 15.77
C GLN A 60 -21.36 3.01 15.24
N VAL A 61 -20.13 3.22 14.72
CA VAL A 61 -19.73 4.47 14.05
C VAL A 61 -20.65 4.75 12.86
N VAL A 62 -20.82 3.76 11.98
CA VAL A 62 -21.74 3.86 10.81
C VAL A 62 -23.15 4.22 11.27
N ARG A 63 -23.68 3.51 12.25
CA ARG A 63 -25.04 3.78 12.81
C ARG A 63 -25.18 5.19 13.33
N TYR A 64 -24.14 5.73 13.98
CA TYR A 64 -24.17 7.10 14.50
C TYR A 64 -24.22 8.12 13.35
N PHE A 65 -23.35 8.01 12.34
CA PHE A 65 -23.35 8.95 11.22
C PHE A 65 -24.65 8.88 10.40
N ASP A 66 -25.22 7.69 10.21
CA ASP A 66 -26.53 7.54 9.55
C ASP A 66 -27.64 8.24 10.37
N ALA A 67 -27.65 8.10 11.69
CA ALA A 67 -28.61 8.75 12.57
C ALA A 67 -28.45 10.29 12.57
N LEU A 68 -27.20 10.77 12.57
CA LEU A 68 -26.92 12.20 12.51
C LEU A 68 -27.38 12.82 11.17
N ALA A 69 -27.10 12.16 10.05
CA ALA A 69 -27.54 12.59 8.72
C ALA A 69 -29.07 12.55 8.57
N ALA A 70 -29.74 11.57 9.19
CA ALA A 70 -31.20 11.50 9.19
C ALA A 70 -31.88 12.62 10.02
N ALA A 71 -31.16 13.18 11.00
CA ALA A 71 -31.67 14.19 11.92
C ALA A 71 -31.27 15.64 11.59
N SER A 72 -30.32 15.85 10.68
CA SER A 72 -29.76 17.17 10.36
C SER A 72 -29.61 17.39 8.86
N ASP A 73 -30.24 18.43 8.35
CA ASP A 73 -30.09 18.85 6.95
C ASP A 73 -28.68 19.38 6.62
N LEU A 74 -27.85 19.62 7.62
CA LEU A 74 -26.45 20.05 7.45
C LEU A 74 -25.51 18.89 7.13
N VAL A 75 -25.93 17.64 7.38
CA VAL A 75 -25.08 16.45 7.28
C VAL A 75 -25.59 15.52 6.18
N SER A 76 -24.68 15.00 5.37
CA SER A 76 -24.95 13.85 4.49
C SER A 76 -23.82 12.84 4.59
N VAL A 77 -24.16 11.58 4.42
CA VAL A 77 -23.21 10.45 4.48
C VAL A 77 -23.16 9.77 3.12
N GLU A 78 -21.96 9.55 2.65
CA GLU A 78 -21.68 8.79 1.43
C GLU A 78 -20.83 7.56 1.78
N ARG A 79 -21.15 6.42 1.18
CA ARG A 79 -20.32 5.22 1.23
C ARG A 79 -19.49 5.19 -0.04
N TYR A 80 -18.17 5.35 0.11
CA TYR A 80 -17.26 5.50 -1.04
C TYR A 80 -16.52 4.21 -1.39
N GLY A 81 -16.61 3.16 -0.57
CA GLY A 81 -15.96 1.88 -0.81
C GLY A 81 -16.27 0.83 0.24
N GLN A 82 -15.51 -0.26 0.19
CA GLN A 82 -15.52 -1.33 1.16
C GLN A 82 -14.09 -1.80 1.44
N THR A 83 -13.84 -2.28 2.65
CA THR A 83 -12.56 -2.89 3.06
C THR A 83 -12.41 -4.30 2.51
N GLY A 84 -11.23 -4.90 2.74
CA GLY A 84 -10.97 -6.30 2.44
C GLY A 84 -11.96 -7.27 3.10
N GLU A 85 -12.50 -6.95 4.28
CA GLU A 85 -13.52 -7.74 4.98
C GLU A 85 -14.97 -7.30 4.68
N GLY A 86 -15.16 -6.42 3.70
CA GLY A 86 -16.48 -5.98 3.25
C GLY A 86 -17.15 -4.93 4.14
N ARG A 87 -16.43 -4.30 5.08
CA ARG A 87 -16.97 -3.19 5.87
C ARG A 87 -17.08 -1.92 5.03
N PRO A 88 -18.16 -1.13 5.17
CA PRO A 88 -18.33 0.09 4.39
C PRO A 88 -17.33 1.16 4.82
N LEU A 89 -16.65 1.77 3.84
CA LEU A 89 -15.92 3.02 3.99
C LEU A 89 -16.90 4.17 3.79
N LEU A 90 -16.92 5.13 4.69
CA LEU A 90 -17.88 6.23 4.64
C LEU A 90 -17.22 7.57 4.90
N GLN A 91 -17.78 8.63 4.34
CA GLN A 91 -17.47 10.02 4.68
C GLN A 91 -18.76 10.79 4.98
N ALA A 92 -18.68 11.71 5.93
CA ALA A 92 -19.72 12.64 6.24
C ALA A 92 -19.37 14.03 5.71
N LEU A 93 -20.22 14.59 4.85
CA LEU A 93 -20.18 15.98 4.43
C LEU A 93 -21.00 16.81 5.42
N ILE A 94 -20.40 17.84 5.99
CA ILE A 94 -21.05 18.80 6.88
C ILE A 94 -20.85 20.21 6.32
N ALA A 95 -21.94 20.86 5.98
CA ALA A 95 -21.90 22.18 5.33
C ALA A 95 -23.21 22.96 5.61
N SER A 96 -23.16 24.30 5.47
CA SER A 96 -24.34 25.15 5.56
C SER A 96 -25.38 24.79 4.50
N ALA A 97 -26.63 25.18 4.71
CA ALA A 97 -27.72 24.98 3.75
C ALA A 97 -27.38 25.62 2.37
N ASP A 98 -26.77 26.82 2.38
CA ASP A 98 -26.31 27.49 1.16
C ASP A 98 -25.22 26.71 0.44
N SER A 99 -24.17 26.28 1.14
CA SER A 99 -23.10 25.47 0.56
C SER A 99 -23.60 24.15 0.00
N ARG A 100 -24.55 23.51 0.65
CA ARG A 100 -25.18 22.27 0.16
C ARG A 100 -26.00 22.51 -1.11
N ALA A 101 -26.75 23.62 -1.19
CA ALA A 101 -27.54 23.96 -2.36
C ALA A 101 -26.71 24.22 -3.61
N ARG A 102 -25.46 24.66 -3.45
CA ARG A 102 -24.53 24.96 -4.55
C ARG A 102 -23.28 24.07 -4.55
N LEU A 103 -23.34 22.88 -3.96
CA LEU A 103 -22.18 22.01 -3.80
C LEU A 103 -21.44 21.71 -5.10
N ASP A 104 -22.19 21.39 -6.18
CA ASP A 104 -21.59 21.13 -7.49
C ASP A 104 -20.81 22.33 -8.02
N GLN A 105 -21.32 23.56 -7.78
CA GLN A 105 -20.60 24.78 -8.14
C GLN A 105 -19.32 24.95 -7.29
N ILE A 106 -19.39 24.70 -6.00
CA ILE A 106 -18.23 24.76 -5.09
C ILE A 106 -17.13 23.79 -5.57
N LEU A 107 -17.50 22.56 -5.89
CA LEU A 107 -16.57 21.54 -6.38
C LEU A 107 -15.98 21.92 -7.75
N ALA A 108 -16.78 22.47 -8.67
CA ALA A 108 -16.30 22.92 -9.97
C ALA A 108 -15.30 24.07 -9.85
N LEU A 109 -15.58 25.06 -8.98
CA LEU A 109 -14.69 26.19 -8.71
C LEU A 109 -13.40 25.72 -8.00
N ASN A 110 -13.52 24.76 -7.10
CA ASN A 110 -12.38 24.18 -6.42
C ASN A 110 -11.47 23.39 -7.40
N ALA A 111 -12.07 22.64 -8.33
CA ALA A 111 -11.33 21.97 -9.41
C ALA A 111 -10.65 22.99 -10.35
N GLU A 112 -11.29 24.13 -10.64
CA GLU A 112 -10.69 25.22 -11.45
C GLU A 112 -9.42 25.78 -10.78
N LEU A 113 -9.37 25.85 -9.44
CA LEU A 113 -8.17 26.29 -8.71
C LEU A 113 -6.98 25.33 -8.86
N THR A 114 -7.23 24.04 -9.21
CA THR A 114 -6.15 23.06 -9.44
C THR A 114 -5.57 23.12 -10.86
N ASP A 115 -6.17 23.90 -11.77
CA ASP A 115 -5.65 24.05 -13.13
C ASP A 115 -4.45 25.02 -13.15
N PRO A 116 -3.25 24.59 -13.57
CA PRO A 116 -2.09 25.47 -13.70
C PRO A 116 -2.30 26.64 -14.66
N GLY A 117 -3.34 26.62 -15.49
CA GLY A 117 -3.75 27.69 -16.40
C GLY A 117 -4.58 28.78 -15.75
N THR A 118 -5.13 28.57 -14.55
CA THR A 118 -5.98 29.53 -13.85
C THR A 118 -5.21 30.79 -13.46
N SER A 119 -5.67 31.97 -13.95
CA SER A 119 -4.99 33.22 -13.67
C SER A 119 -5.13 33.66 -12.20
N ALA A 120 -4.18 34.45 -11.70
CA ALA A 120 -4.23 34.97 -10.34
C ALA A 120 -5.49 35.78 -10.07
N ALA A 121 -5.97 36.59 -11.05
CA ALA A 121 -7.20 37.34 -10.93
C ALA A 121 -8.43 36.43 -10.79
N ARG A 122 -8.51 35.37 -11.60
CA ARG A 122 -9.58 34.38 -11.50
C ARG A 122 -9.55 33.60 -10.18
N ALA A 123 -8.38 33.21 -9.71
CA ALA A 123 -8.22 32.58 -8.40
C ALA A 123 -8.70 33.49 -7.26
N ALA A 124 -8.38 34.80 -7.29
CA ALA A 124 -8.86 35.77 -6.31
C ALA A 124 -10.40 35.93 -6.34
N GLU A 125 -11.04 35.94 -7.53
CA GLU A 125 -12.50 35.95 -7.66
C GLU A 125 -13.14 34.71 -7.00
N ILE A 126 -12.57 33.51 -7.21
CA ILE A 126 -13.05 32.26 -6.60
C ILE A 126 -12.85 32.32 -5.09
N ALA A 127 -11.65 32.69 -4.62
CA ALA A 127 -11.31 32.81 -3.23
C ALA A 127 -12.19 33.78 -2.44
N ALA A 128 -12.72 34.84 -3.11
CA ALA A 128 -13.61 35.80 -2.46
C ALA A 128 -14.95 35.16 -2.01
N THR A 129 -15.43 34.12 -2.71
CA THR A 129 -16.79 33.58 -2.53
C THR A 129 -16.90 32.10 -2.23
N ASN A 130 -15.87 31.29 -2.57
CA ASN A 130 -15.89 29.86 -2.34
C ASN A 130 -15.54 29.54 -0.89
N PRO A 131 -16.20 28.58 -0.22
CA PRO A 131 -15.73 28.07 1.07
C PRO A 131 -14.45 27.26 0.90
N ALA A 132 -13.64 27.18 1.95
CA ALA A 132 -12.55 26.21 1.99
C ALA A 132 -13.10 24.78 2.18
N VAL A 133 -12.41 23.79 1.65
CA VAL A 133 -12.70 22.38 1.93
C VAL A 133 -11.68 21.88 2.96
N VAL A 134 -12.19 21.44 4.12
CA VAL A 134 -11.40 20.88 5.21
C VAL A 134 -11.73 19.40 5.31
N TYR A 135 -10.74 18.56 5.09
CA TYR A 135 -10.86 17.09 5.16
C TYR A 135 -10.19 16.57 6.45
N LEU A 136 -10.98 15.92 7.30
CA LEU A 136 -10.54 15.35 8.56
C LEU A 136 -10.58 13.83 8.48
N SER A 137 -9.41 13.21 8.49
CA SER A 137 -9.16 11.77 8.40
C SER A 137 -8.92 11.16 9.77
N TYR A 138 -9.64 10.11 10.13
CA TYR A 138 -9.52 9.46 11.42
C TYR A 138 -9.29 7.96 11.29
N GLY A 139 -8.42 7.41 12.15
CA GLY A 139 -8.30 5.96 12.34
C GLY A 139 -7.73 5.22 11.14
N VAL A 140 -6.70 5.74 10.50
CA VAL A 140 -5.89 5.01 9.51
C VAL A 140 -5.20 3.81 10.16
N HIS A 141 -4.79 3.93 11.43
CA HIS A 141 -4.43 2.81 12.29
C HIS A 141 -5.61 2.46 13.20
N GLY A 142 -6.13 1.23 13.08
CA GLY A 142 -7.36 0.85 13.75
C GLY A 142 -7.27 0.77 15.28
N ASN A 143 -6.07 0.54 15.83
CA ASN A 143 -5.80 0.49 17.26
C ASN A 143 -5.46 1.85 17.89
N GLU A 144 -5.39 2.91 17.11
CA GLU A 144 -5.31 4.31 17.56
C GLU A 144 -6.73 4.85 17.75
N SER A 145 -7.37 4.37 18.76
CA SER A 145 -8.82 4.24 18.83
C SER A 145 -9.59 5.51 19.20
N SER A 146 -8.94 6.54 19.80
CA SER A 146 -9.63 7.76 20.23
C SER A 146 -10.00 8.66 19.05
N SER A 147 -9.31 8.56 17.93
CA SER A 147 -9.54 9.36 16.73
C SER A 147 -10.96 9.16 16.19
N SER A 148 -11.41 7.90 15.99
CA SER A 148 -12.78 7.63 15.55
C SER A 148 -13.85 8.08 16.55
N GLU A 149 -13.59 8.04 17.86
CA GLU A 149 -14.49 8.60 18.87
C GLU A 149 -14.59 10.14 18.71
N ALA A 150 -13.46 10.80 18.49
CA ALA A 150 -13.41 12.24 18.26
C ALA A 150 -14.15 12.66 16.98
N SER A 151 -14.13 11.85 15.92
CA SER A 151 -14.84 12.11 14.66
C SER A 151 -16.34 12.30 14.85
N MET A 152 -16.95 11.42 15.66
CA MET A 152 -18.37 11.51 16.00
C MET A 152 -18.68 12.76 16.82
N TRP A 153 -17.79 13.12 17.73
CA TRP A 153 -17.96 14.31 18.57
C TRP A 153 -17.84 15.59 17.74
N THR A 154 -16.85 15.69 16.88
CA THR A 154 -16.64 16.82 15.97
C THR A 154 -17.82 16.99 15.01
N ALA A 155 -18.34 15.89 14.43
CA ALA A 155 -19.51 15.91 13.55
C ALA A 155 -20.76 16.45 14.27
N TRP A 156 -21.00 16.00 15.50
CA TRP A 156 -22.12 16.47 16.31
C TRP A 156 -22.02 17.95 16.64
N ASP A 157 -20.81 18.43 17.02
CA ASP A 157 -20.57 19.83 17.36
C ASP A 157 -20.82 20.76 16.17
N LEU A 158 -20.39 20.39 14.99
CA LEU A 158 -20.67 21.13 13.76
C LEU A 158 -22.16 21.13 13.44
N ALA A 159 -22.83 19.97 13.57
CA ALA A 159 -24.24 19.83 13.25
C ALA A 159 -25.17 20.62 14.19
N ARG A 160 -24.79 20.79 15.45
CA ARG A 160 -25.55 21.57 16.46
C ARG A 160 -25.15 23.02 16.60
N GLY A 161 -24.09 23.48 15.90
CA GLY A 161 -23.55 24.84 16.05
C GLY A 161 -22.98 25.04 17.45
N ALA A 162 -22.01 24.21 17.85
CA ALA A 162 -21.37 24.35 19.16
C ALA A 162 -20.65 25.68 19.33
N GLU A 163 -20.54 26.15 20.59
CA GLU A 163 -19.78 27.34 20.95
C GLU A 163 -18.32 27.24 20.47
N GLY A 164 -17.81 28.32 19.86
CA GLY A 164 -16.49 28.39 19.25
C GLY A 164 -16.41 27.92 17.80
N LEU A 165 -17.56 27.50 17.20
CA LEU A 165 -17.67 27.14 15.78
C LEU A 165 -18.61 28.08 15.00
N GLU A 166 -18.81 29.29 15.52
CA GLU A 166 -19.66 30.30 14.86
C GLU A 166 -19.02 30.68 13.50
N GLY A 167 -19.82 30.59 12.46
CA GLY A 167 -19.35 30.88 11.08
C GLY A 167 -18.54 29.75 10.43
N ALA A 168 -18.32 28.62 11.12
CA ALA A 168 -17.55 27.51 10.58
C ALA A 168 -18.10 27.00 9.23
N LEU A 169 -19.40 26.71 9.15
CA LEU A 169 -20.04 26.16 7.97
C LEU A 169 -20.35 27.18 6.88
N GLU A 170 -20.31 28.49 7.18
CA GLU A 170 -20.36 29.56 6.22
C GLU A 170 -19.01 29.72 5.48
N GLY A 171 -17.90 29.48 6.18
CA GLY A 171 -16.54 29.62 5.65
C GLY A 171 -15.92 28.32 5.13
N ALA A 172 -16.43 27.16 5.56
CA ALA A 172 -15.90 25.87 5.17
C ALA A 172 -16.97 24.81 4.85
N VAL A 173 -16.61 23.91 3.94
CA VAL A 173 -17.22 22.58 3.77
C VAL A 173 -16.30 21.59 4.50
N VAL A 174 -16.84 20.89 5.49
CA VAL A 174 -16.07 19.92 6.29
C VAL A 174 -16.43 18.51 5.85
N VAL A 175 -15.41 17.74 5.47
CA VAL A 175 -15.52 16.31 5.15
C VAL A 175 -14.87 15.54 6.29
N ILE A 176 -15.58 14.61 6.90
CA ILE A 176 -15.10 13.74 7.97
C ILE A 176 -15.09 12.32 7.46
N ASP A 177 -13.91 11.68 7.41
CA ASP A 177 -13.75 10.25 7.24
C ASP A 177 -13.48 9.62 8.63
N PRO A 178 -14.48 8.97 9.24
CA PRO A 178 -14.43 8.64 10.67
C PRO A 178 -13.61 7.39 11.00
N ALA A 179 -13.30 6.57 10.02
CA ALA A 179 -12.53 5.33 10.21
C ALA A 179 -11.97 4.83 8.87
N LEU A 180 -10.74 5.18 8.58
CA LEU A 180 -10.04 4.78 7.35
C LEU A 180 -9.70 3.27 7.35
N ASN A 181 -9.52 2.66 8.53
CA ASN A 181 -9.21 1.25 8.71
C ASN A 181 -10.23 0.55 9.62
N PRO A 182 -11.44 0.29 9.10
CA PRO A 182 -12.48 -0.40 9.87
C PRO A 182 -12.10 -1.81 10.33
N ASP A 183 -11.32 -2.54 9.51
CA ASP A 183 -10.92 -3.92 9.81
C ASP A 183 -9.97 -3.98 11.00
N GLY A 184 -8.95 -3.12 11.00
CA GLY A 184 -8.03 -2.98 12.12
C GLY A 184 -8.74 -2.50 13.40
N ARG A 185 -9.65 -1.53 13.27
CA ARG A 185 -10.43 -1.05 14.41
C ARG A 185 -11.26 -2.15 15.06
N ASP A 186 -12.01 -2.92 14.27
CA ASP A 186 -12.86 -3.98 14.82
C ASP A 186 -12.05 -5.14 15.39
N ARG A 187 -10.87 -5.42 14.84
CA ARG A 187 -9.88 -6.37 15.41
C ARG A 187 -9.45 -5.94 16.80
N TYR A 188 -9.01 -4.69 16.96
CA TYR A 188 -8.61 -4.14 18.25
C TYR A 188 -9.75 -4.10 19.26
N VAL A 189 -10.89 -3.52 18.89
CA VAL A 189 -12.05 -3.38 19.77
C VAL A 189 -12.60 -4.75 20.18
N GLY A 190 -12.63 -5.73 19.26
CA GLY A 190 -13.07 -7.09 19.53
C GLY A 190 -12.17 -7.79 20.55
N TRP A 191 -10.85 -7.69 20.37
CA TRP A 191 -9.88 -8.20 21.33
C TRP A 191 -10.00 -7.52 22.69
N TYR A 192 -9.99 -6.18 22.72
CA TYR A 192 -10.04 -5.44 23.97
C TYR A 192 -11.24 -5.81 24.84
N ARG A 193 -12.43 -5.98 24.22
CA ARG A 193 -13.64 -6.43 24.91
C ARG A 193 -13.50 -7.81 25.57
N GLN A 194 -12.67 -8.68 25.04
CA GLN A 194 -12.39 -10.01 25.60
C GLN A 194 -11.30 -9.98 26.68
N ALA A 195 -10.31 -9.08 26.54
CA ALA A 195 -9.17 -9.01 27.42
C ALA A 195 -9.42 -8.23 28.71
N ARG A 196 -10.32 -7.22 28.67
CA ARG A 196 -10.59 -6.35 29.84
C ARG A 196 -11.46 -7.01 30.91
N GLY A 197 -11.30 -6.56 32.16
CA GLY A 197 -12.19 -6.86 33.25
C GLY A 197 -13.50 -6.03 33.22
N ALA A 198 -14.29 -6.12 34.30
CA ALA A 198 -15.53 -5.33 34.44
C ALA A 198 -15.25 -3.82 34.50
N ASN A 199 -14.13 -3.44 35.14
CA ASN A 199 -13.60 -2.09 35.18
C ASN A 199 -12.27 -2.06 34.44
N PRO A 200 -11.91 -0.95 33.73
CA PRO A 200 -10.60 -0.76 33.15
C PRO A 200 -9.52 -0.87 34.25
N ASN A 201 -8.42 -1.53 33.95
CA ASN A 201 -7.24 -1.57 34.81
C ASN A 201 -6.18 -0.59 34.24
N PRO A 202 -5.85 0.52 34.91
CA PRO A 202 -4.96 1.52 34.35
C PRO A 202 -3.47 1.14 34.39
N ARG A 203 -3.10 -0.01 34.93
CA ARG A 203 -1.70 -0.45 35.00
C ARG A 203 -1.22 -0.90 33.63
N PRO A 204 -0.11 -0.34 33.08
CA PRO A 204 0.38 -0.67 31.73
C PRO A 204 0.75 -2.15 31.54
N GLU A 205 1.01 -2.88 32.63
CA GLU A 205 1.33 -4.32 32.62
C GLU A 205 0.10 -5.23 32.52
N ALA A 206 -1.11 -4.66 32.71
CA ALA A 206 -2.35 -5.46 32.65
C ALA A 206 -2.58 -5.98 31.23
N ARG A 207 -3.20 -7.17 31.13
CA ARG A 207 -3.44 -7.88 29.87
C ARG A 207 -4.16 -7.04 28.80
N GLU A 208 -5.03 -6.13 29.22
CA GLU A 208 -5.80 -5.24 28.34
C GLU A 208 -4.97 -4.14 27.65
N HIS A 209 -3.67 -4.03 27.97
CA HIS A 209 -2.72 -3.10 27.34
C HIS A 209 -1.73 -3.82 26.39
N TRP A 210 -1.89 -5.13 26.20
CA TRP A 210 -1.01 -5.95 25.36
C TRP A 210 -1.81 -6.64 24.28
N GLU A 211 -1.95 -5.93 23.16
CA GLU A 211 -2.62 -6.44 21.99
C GLU A 211 -1.87 -7.64 21.41
N PRO A 212 -2.56 -8.73 21.03
CA PRO A 212 -1.90 -9.87 20.40
C PRO A 212 -1.53 -9.56 18.95
N TRP A 213 -0.53 -10.27 18.47
CA TRP A 213 -0.21 -10.31 17.05
C TRP A 213 -1.46 -10.66 16.21
N PRO A 214 -1.69 -10.05 15.01
CA PRO A 214 -0.87 -9.04 14.33
C PRO A 214 -1.21 -7.59 14.73
N GLY A 215 -2.14 -7.38 15.66
CA GLY A 215 -2.62 -6.09 16.10
C GLY A 215 -3.64 -5.42 15.17
N GLY A 216 -4.26 -4.35 15.65
CA GLY A 216 -5.26 -3.57 14.92
C GLY A 216 -4.70 -2.38 14.12
N ARG A 217 -3.37 -2.21 14.09
CA ARG A 217 -2.74 -1.15 13.29
C ARG A 217 -3.04 -1.31 11.81
N PHE A 218 -2.92 -2.52 11.31
CA PHE A 218 -2.97 -2.88 9.90
C PHE A 218 -4.39 -3.20 9.40
N ASN A 219 -4.60 -3.10 8.07
CA ASN A 219 -5.85 -3.50 7.43
C ASN A 219 -6.04 -5.04 7.39
N HIS A 220 -6.94 -5.56 6.55
CA HIS A 220 -7.15 -7.00 6.37
C HIS A 220 -5.87 -7.73 5.93
N TYR A 221 -5.19 -7.22 4.91
CA TYR A 221 -3.96 -7.80 4.37
C TYR A 221 -2.69 -7.40 5.13
N LEU A 222 -2.82 -6.85 6.33
CA LEU A 222 -1.73 -6.41 7.19
C LEU A 222 -0.85 -5.29 6.60
N PHE A 223 -1.39 -4.50 5.70
CA PHE A 223 -0.74 -3.28 5.21
C PHE A 223 -0.94 -2.13 6.18
N ASP A 224 0.11 -1.32 6.34
CA ASP A 224 0.01 0.00 6.96
C ASP A 224 -0.57 0.98 5.94
N LEU A 225 -1.83 1.38 6.13
CA LEU A 225 -2.52 2.30 5.23
C LEU A 225 -1.95 3.73 5.26
N ASN A 226 -1.12 4.05 6.28
CA ASN A 226 -0.35 5.29 6.33
C ASN A 226 1.05 5.16 5.68
N ARG A 227 1.26 4.14 4.86
CA ARG A 227 2.41 3.97 3.97
C ARG A 227 1.98 3.78 2.52
N ASP A 228 0.67 3.75 2.24
CA ASP A 228 0.09 3.32 0.97
C ASP A 228 -0.50 4.47 0.13
N TRP A 229 -0.44 5.72 0.58
CA TRP A 229 -1.09 6.84 -0.11
C TRP A 229 -0.59 7.04 -1.55
N SER A 230 0.71 7.00 -1.79
CA SER A 230 1.30 7.12 -3.13
C SER A 230 1.24 5.84 -3.95
N TRP A 231 1.23 4.68 -3.30
CA TRP A 231 1.30 3.39 -3.99
C TRP A 231 -0.08 2.87 -4.38
N ALA A 232 -1.10 3.22 -3.61
CA ALA A 232 -2.49 2.83 -3.84
C ALA A 232 -2.63 1.32 -4.09
N THR A 233 -1.97 0.50 -3.27
CA THR A 233 -2.01 -0.96 -3.41
C THR A 233 -3.28 -1.53 -2.80
N GLN A 234 -3.79 -0.91 -1.73
CA GLN A 234 -4.92 -1.41 -0.96
C GLN A 234 -6.27 -0.84 -1.44
N PRO A 235 -7.36 -1.63 -1.36
CA PRO A 235 -8.69 -1.19 -1.80
C PRO A 235 -9.19 0.04 -1.04
N GLU A 236 -8.86 0.14 0.25
CA GLU A 236 -9.20 1.28 1.11
C GLU A 236 -8.57 2.58 0.57
N THR A 237 -7.28 2.53 0.24
CA THR A 237 -6.55 3.69 -0.30
C THR A 237 -7.09 4.11 -1.66
N ARG A 238 -7.32 3.17 -2.58
CA ARG A 238 -7.89 3.48 -3.91
C ARG A 238 -9.26 4.15 -3.82
N ALA A 239 -10.14 3.59 -2.99
CA ALA A 239 -11.46 4.16 -2.78
C ALA A 239 -11.38 5.58 -2.20
N ARG A 240 -10.49 5.80 -1.23
CA ARG A 240 -10.23 7.10 -0.61
C ARG A 240 -9.68 8.12 -1.60
N LEU A 241 -8.67 7.77 -2.39
CA LEU A 241 -8.08 8.66 -3.39
C LEU A 241 -9.11 9.13 -4.41
N ALA A 242 -10.00 8.25 -4.88
CA ALA A 242 -11.06 8.58 -5.82
C ALA A 242 -12.02 9.64 -5.27
N THR A 243 -12.44 9.49 -3.99
CA THR A 243 -13.30 10.49 -3.36
C THR A 243 -12.56 11.76 -2.96
N TRP A 244 -11.32 11.63 -2.47
CA TRP A 244 -10.47 12.77 -2.11
C TRP A 244 -10.22 13.69 -3.32
N ALA A 245 -9.96 13.12 -4.50
CA ALA A 245 -9.75 13.86 -5.74
C ALA A 245 -10.97 14.70 -6.16
N ARG A 246 -12.20 14.27 -5.81
CA ARG A 246 -13.43 15.05 -6.04
C ARG A 246 -13.47 16.31 -5.17
N TRP A 247 -13.00 16.21 -3.93
CA TRP A 247 -13.01 17.32 -2.99
C TRP A 247 -11.87 18.32 -3.25
N ASN A 248 -10.68 17.87 -3.63
CA ASN A 248 -9.45 18.66 -3.72
C ASN A 248 -9.34 19.63 -2.52
N PRO A 249 -9.28 19.11 -1.28
CA PRO A 249 -9.32 19.93 -0.07
C PRO A 249 -8.09 20.84 0.03
N GLN A 250 -8.27 22.00 0.66
CA GLN A 250 -7.16 22.91 0.99
C GLN A 250 -6.48 22.52 2.30
N VAL A 251 -7.17 21.79 3.17
CA VAL A 251 -6.65 21.30 4.44
C VAL A 251 -6.95 19.81 4.58
N HIS A 252 -5.96 19.05 4.95
CA HIS A 252 -6.09 17.64 5.30
C HIS A 252 -5.42 17.38 6.65
N VAL A 253 -6.14 16.73 7.56
CA VAL A 253 -5.58 16.31 8.85
C VAL A 253 -5.74 14.82 9.01
N ASP A 254 -4.66 14.12 9.32
CA ASP A 254 -4.66 12.70 9.71
C ASP A 254 -4.46 12.60 11.23
N PHE A 255 -5.45 11.99 11.92
CA PHE A 255 -5.49 11.91 13.37
C PHE A 255 -5.00 10.55 13.85
N HIS A 256 -3.89 10.58 14.59
CA HIS A 256 -3.10 9.44 15.06
C HIS A 256 -2.96 9.35 16.57
N GLU A 257 -2.38 8.26 17.04
CA GLU A 257 -1.92 8.10 18.42
C GLU A 257 -0.51 7.53 18.48
N MET A 258 0.34 8.15 19.30
CA MET A 258 1.70 7.72 19.60
C MET A 258 1.81 7.06 20.98
N SER A 259 3.02 6.91 21.54
CA SER A 259 3.23 6.35 22.88
C SER A 259 2.34 7.00 23.93
N PHE A 260 1.71 6.20 24.80
CA PHE A 260 0.84 6.71 25.89
C PHE A 260 1.58 7.57 26.92
N ASN A 261 2.91 7.50 27.00
CA ASN A 261 3.75 8.36 27.86
C ASN A 261 4.11 9.71 27.23
N SER A 262 3.69 9.96 25.98
CA SER A 262 3.88 11.25 25.32
C SER A 262 2.79 12.26 25.71
N THR A 263 2.66 13.37 24.96
CA THR A 263 1.62 14.38 25.15
C THR A 263 0.73 14.50 23.93
N TYR A 264 0.84 15.58 23.20
CA TYR A 264 0.15 15.79 21.93
C TYR A 264 1.09 16.47 20.94
N PHE A 265 1.14 15.97 19.71
CA PHE A 265 1.88 16.60 18.63
C PHE A 265 0.91 17.20 17.60
N PHE A 266 1.25 18.37 17.09
CA PHE A 266 0.69 18.98 15.90
C PHE A 266 1.75 19.83 15.20
N PHE A 267 1.49 20.15 13.94
CA PHE A 267 2.42 20.91 13.10
C PHE A 267 2.87 22.25 13.73
N PRO A 268 4.04 22.79 13.35
CA PRO A 268 4.89 22.36 12.21
C PRO A 268 5.57 21.01 12.44
N ALA A 269 5.84 20.30 11.32
CA ALA A 269 6.59 19.05 11.29
C ALA A 269 8.08 19.26 11.61
N ALA A 270 8.77 18.18 11.95
CA ALA A 270 10.22 18.13 12.05
C ALA A 270 10.88 18.07 10.66
N ASP A 271 12.17 18.34 10.57
CA ASP A 271 12.98 17.95 9.40
C ASP A 271 13.21 16.43 9.39
N PRO A 272 13.36 15.79 8.20
CA PRO A 272 13.38 16.39 6.88
C PRO A 272 12.00 16.78 6.37
N ILE A 273 11.96 17.85 5.60
CA ILE A 273 10.76 18.27 4.89
C ILE A 273 11.02 18.15 3.38
N ASN A 274 10.11 17.51 2.66
CA ASN A 274 10.26 17.28 1.24
C ASN A 274 10.48 18.59 0.47
N PRO A 275 11.58 18.74 -0.28
CA PRO A 275 11.95 19.99 -0.95
C PRO A 275 10.95 20.40 -2.03
N ALA A 276 10.05 19.52 -2.44
CA ALA A 276 8.96 19.85 -3.35
C ALA A 276 7.95 20.84 -2.77
N TYR A 277 7.90 21.08 -1.47
CA TYR A 277 6.90 22.00 -0.89
C TYR A 277 7.29 23.47 -1.04
N PRO A 278 6.34 24.32 -1.47
CA PRO A 278 6.55 25.77 -1.51
C PRO A 278 6.40 26.38 -0.11
N GLU A 279 6.97 27.58 0.09
CA GLU A 279 6.86 28.36 1.33
C GLU A 279 5.43 28.47 1.88
N HIS A 280 4.43 28.51 1.00
CA HIS A 280 3.01 28.53 1.40
C HIS A 280 2.63 27.36 2.30
N THR A 281 3.14 26.15 2.03
CA THR A 281 2.87 24.96 2.87
C THR A 281 3.45 25.13 4.26
N HIS A 282 4.70 25.60 4.35
CA HIS A 282 5.37 25.87 5.64
C HIS A 282 4.66 26.99 6.43
N GLU A 283 4.29 28.08 5.76
CA GLU A 283 3.60 29.20 6.39
C GLU A 283 2.26 28.77 7.01
N TRP A 284 1.45 28.00 6.26
CA TRP A 284 0.16 27.53 6.74
C TRP A 284 0.30 26.42 7.80
N GLY A 285 1.28 25.56 7.70
CA GLY A 285 1.60 24.59 8.76
C GLY A 285 1.84 25.29 10.10
N ARG A 286 2.63 26.37 10.11
CA ARG A 286 2.85 27.20 11.32
C ARG A 286 1.55 27.87 11.81
N ARG A 287 0.71 28.44 10.91
CA ARG A 287 -0.56 29.05 11.28
C ARG A 287 -1.55 28.08 11.92
N PHE A 288 -1.63 26.84 11.41
CA PHE A 288 -2.43 25.78 12.02
C PHE A 288 -1.87 25.37 13.38
N GLY A 289 -0.54 25.29 13.50
CA GLY A 289 0.16 25.08 14.76
C GLY A 289 -0.19 26.12 15.81
N ASP A 290 -0.09 27.42 15.45
CA ASP A 290 -0.44 28.54 16.34
C ASP A 290 -1.91 28.47 16.79
N GLY A 291 -2.82 28.09 15.90
CA GLY A 291 -4.25 27.93 16.24
C GLY A 291 -4.49 26.80 17.22
N ASN A 292 -3.81 25.66 17.05
CA ASN A 292 -3.86 24.53 17.98
C ASN A 292 -3.20 24.87 19.32
N ALA A 293 -2.02 25.49 19.30
CA ALA A 293 -1.31 25.92 20.50
C ALA A 293 -2.20 26.83 21.37
N ALA A 294 -2.81 27.86 20.79
CA ALA A 294 -3.73 28.73 21.49
C ALA A 294 -4.92 27.99 22.13
N ALA A 295 -5.45 26.97 21.44
CA ALA A 295 -6.57 26.17 21.93
C ALA A 295 -6.15 25.24 23.08
N PHE A 296 -4.94 24.68 23.06
CA PHE A 296 -4.38 23.82 24.09
C PHE A 296 -3.91 24.63 25.31
N ASP A 297 -3.23 25.78 25.11
CA ASP A 297 -2.81 26.70 26.16
C ASP A 297 -3.99 27.17 26.98
N ALA A 298 -5.11 27.51 26.33
CA ALA A 298 -6.34 27.93 27.02
C ALA A 298 -6.91 26.84 27.96
N ARG A 299 -6.46 25.60 27.82
CA ARG A 299 -6.87 24.44 28.62
C ARG A 299 -5.76 23.91 29.54
N GLY A 300 -4.55 24.45 29.43
CA GLY A 300 -3.37 24.00 30.17
C GLY A 300 -2.93 22.58 29.74
N TRP A 301 -3.16 22.20 28.47
CA TRP A 301 -2.75 20.91 27.97
C TRP A 301 -1.35 20.98 27.35
N PRO A 302 -0.44 20.04 27.68
CA PRO A 302 0.89 20.00 27.11
C PRO A 302 0.86 19.48 25.68
N TYR A 303 1.75 20.00 24.83
CA TYR A 303 1.98 19.61 23.45
C TYR A 303 3.43 19.89 23.04
N TYR A 304 3.81 19.41 21.87
CA TYR A 304 5.08 19.77 21.22
C TYR A 304 4.90 19.84 19.70
N THR A 305 5.87 20.46 19.02
CA THR A 305 5.90 20.65 17.58
C THR A 305 7.33 20.52 17.07
N ALA A 306 7.53 20.29 15.77
CA ALA A 306 8.84 20.25 15.11
C ALA A 306 9.81 19.22 15.73
N GLU A 307 9.28 18.11 16.22
CA GLU A 307 10.04 16.99 16.75
C GLU A 307 9.40 15.67 16.31
N SER A 308 10.17 14.64 16.05
CA SER A 308 9.80 13.24 15.79
C SER A 308 9.07 12.94 14.49
N PHE A 309 8.18 13.79 14.03
CA PHE A 309 7.35 13.54 12.84
C PHE A 309 7.74 14.50 11.72
N ASP A 310 8.35 13.93 10.68
CA ASP A 310 8.80 14.65 9.48
C ASP A 310 7.66 14.85 8.46
N LEU A 311 7.99 15.50 7.34
CA LEU A 311 7.08 15.69 6.20
C LEU A 311 7.81 15.34 4.89
N PHE A 312 8.38 14.15 4.80
CA PHE A 312 9.33 13.78 3.75
C PHE A 312 8.83 12.65 2.83
N TYR A 313 8.58 11.46 3.39
CA TYR A 313 8.20 10.27 2.62
C TYR A 313 6.82 10.42 1.96
N PRO A 314 6.67 10.23 0.63
CA PRO A 314 5.44 10.58 -0.09
C PRO A 314 4.24 9.67 0.18
N GLY A 315 4.41 8.60 0.93
CA GLY A 315 3.36 7.61 1.22
C GLY A 315 2.50 7.89 2.44
N TYR A 316 2.72 8.99 3.17
CA TYR A 316 1.96 9.36 4.37
C TYR A 316 0.68 10.15 4.10
N GLY A 317 -0.23 10.13 5.09
CA GLY A 317 -1.50 10.85 5.08
C GLY A 317 -1.40 12.37 5.24
N ASP A 318 -0.25 12.93 5.46
CA ASP A 318 0.04 14.36 5.46
C ASP A 318 0.91 14.78 4.26
N THR A 319 1.89 13.97 3.90
CA THR A 319 2.85 14.25 2.82
C THR A 319 2.16 14.18 1.45
N TRP A 320 1.44 13.10 1.17
CA TRP A 320 0.73 12.96 -0.10
C TRP A 320 -0.27 14.11 -0.34
N PRO A 321 -1.16 14.49 0.62
CA PRO A 321 -2.03 15.65 0.45
C PRO A 321 -1.25 16.95 0.22
N SER A 322 -0.09 17.12 0.83
CA SER A 322 0.78 18.27 0.63
C SER A 322 1.41 18.31 -0.76
N LEU A 323 1.74 17.16 -1.35
CA LEU A 323 2.23 17.06 -2.74
C LEU A 323 1.14 17.37 -3.78
N VAL A 324 -0.12 17.38 -3.39
CA VAL A 324 -1.25 17.68 -4.28
C VAL A 324 -1.99 18.97 -3.90
N GLY A 325 -1.36 19.80 -3.05
CA GLY A 325 -1.72 21.19 -2.79
C GLY A 325 -2.50 21.46 -1.50
N ALA A 326 -2.96 20.45 -0.77
CA ALA A 326 -3.51 20.66 0.55
C ALA A 326 -2.41 21.06 1.55
N ILE A 327 -2.80 21.66 2.67
CA ILE A 327 -1.95 21.68 3.86
C ILE A 327 -2.22 20.36 4.59
N GLY A 328 -1.38 19.36 4.33
CA GLY A 328 -1.43 18.04 4.97
C GLY A 328 -0.76 18.10 6.34
N MET A 329 -1.39 17.53 7.36
CA MET A 329 -0.89 17.57 8.73
C MET A 329 -1.22 16.27 9.45
N THR A 330 -0.26 15.76 10.21
CA THR A 330 -0.44 14.70 11.19
C THR A 330 -0.64 15.30 12.57
N TYR A 331 -1.62 14.80 13.32
CA TYR A 331 -1.84 15.12 14.73
C TYR A 331 -1.74 13.84 15.54
N GLU A 332 -0.83 13.82 16.53
CA GLU A 332 -0.52 12.65 17.33
C GLU A 332 -0.93 12.84 18.79
N GLN A 333 -1.84 12.03 19.27
CA GLN A 333 -2.28 11.99 20.67
C GLN A 333 -1.52 10.90 21.42
N ALA A 334 -1.08 11.18 22.64
CA ALA A 334 -0.62 10.11 23.52
C ALA A 334 -1.69 9.01 23.67
N GLY A 335 -1.35 7.74 23.40
CA GLY A 335 -2.34 6.69 23.45
C GLY A 335 -1.89 5.38 22.83
N SER A 336 -2.22 5.18 21.55
CA SER A 336 -1.98 3.94 20.83
C SER A 336 -2.74 2.74 21.42
N ALA A 337 -2.49 1.53 20.93
CA ALA A 337 -3.10 0.29 21.39
C ALA A 337 -2.97 0.07 22.90
N ARG A 338 -1.85 0.54 23.49
CA ARG A 338 -1.51 0.33 24.88
C ARG A 338 -2.27 1.22 25.87
N ALA A 339 -2.96 2.27 25.41
CA ALA A 339 -3.71 3.11 26.33
C ALA A 339 -5.06 2.52 26.78
N GLY A 340 -5.63 1.59 26.03
CA GLY A 340 -6.91 0.99 26.39
C GLY A 340 -8.01 2.03 26.63
N LEU A 341 -8.91 1.78 27.59
CA LEU A 341 -9.87 2.78 28.07
C LEU A 341 -9.27 3.79 29.05
N ALA A 342 -8.25 3.38 29.78
CA ALA A 342 -7.50 4.24 30.71
C ALA A 342 -6.15 3.59 30.99
N VAL A 343 -5.09 4.41 31.05
CA VAL A 343 -3.73 3.98 31.39
C VAL A 343 -3.10 5.01 32.34
N GLU A 344 -2.35 4.54 33.33
CA GLU A 344 -1.53 5.40 34.22
C GLU A 344 -0.17 5.61 33.53
N ARG A 345 0.15 6.85 33.25
CA ARG A 345 1.42 7.27 32.65
C ARG A 345 2.53 7.26 33.69
N THR A 346 3.78 7.28 33.23
CA THR A 346 4.96 7.35 34.13
C THR A 346 5.03 8.60 34.97
N ASP A 347 4.36 9.70 34.58
CA ASP A 347 4.22 10.94 35.35
C ASP A 347 3.07 10.89 36.38
N GLY A 348 2.36 9.75 36.52
CA GLY A 348 1.24 9.53 37.42
C GLY A 348 -0.09 10.10 36.92
N VAL A 349 -0.16 10.62 35.71
CA VAL A 349 -1.41 11.09 35.09
C VAL A 349 -2.23 9.88 34.59
N LEU A 350 -3.51 9.83 34.96
CA LEU A 350 -4.45 8.88 34.41
C LEU A 350 -4.96 9.40 33.05
N LEU A 351 -4.53 8.79 31.97
CA LEU A 351 -4.96 9.12 30.61
C LEU A 351 -6.14 8.23 30.19
N THR A 352 -7.31 8.83 29.98
CA THR A 352 -8.51 8.09 29.58
C THR A 352 -8.80 8.21 28.06
N LEU A 353 -9.57 7.28 27.51
CA LEU A 353 -10.07 7.37 26.13
C LEU A 353 -10.86 8.67 25.90
N ARG A 354 -11.60 9.14 26.92
CA ARG A 354 -12.35 10.38 26.83
C ARG A 354 -11.44 11.60 26.69
N ASP A 355 -10.35 11.66 27.44
CA ASP A 355 -9.38 12.77 27.38
C ASP A 355 -8.73 12.81 26.00
N ARG A 356 -8.28 11.66 25.51
CA ARG A 356 -7.69 11.51 24.16
C ARG A 356 -8.64 11.99 23.04
N ALA A 357 -9.88 11.52 23.07
CA ALA A 357 -10.90 11.95 22.10
C ALA A 357 -11.21 13.45 22.22
N GLN A 358 -11.17 14.02 23.43
CA GLN A 358 -11.38 15.44 23.67
C GLN A 358 -10.23 16.31 23.11
N HIS A 359 -8.98 15.85 23.20
CA HIS A 359 -7.83 16.55 22.62
C HIS A 359 -7.96 16.62 21.10
N HIS A 360 -8.21 15.51 20.43
CA HIS A 360 -8.46 15.46 18.97
C HIS A 360 -9.63 16.33 18.53
N ARG A 361 -10.73 16.32 19.29
CA ARG A 361 -11.89 17.19 19.04
C ARG A 361 -11.51 18.66 19.06
N VAL A 362 -10.72 19.08 20.04
CA VAL A 362 -10.31 20.49 20.19
C VAL A 362 -9.34 20.88 19.07
N ALA A 363 -8.39 20.04 18.73
CA ALA A 363 -7.48 20.27 17.60
C ALA A 363 -8.26 20.37 16.26
N GLY A 364 -9.24 19.49 16.04
CA GLY A 364 -10.10 19.56 14.86
C GLY A 364 -10.89 20.87 14.76
N HIS A 365 -11.44 21.36 15.90
CA HIS A 365 -12.14 22.65 15.95
C HIS A 365 -11.19 23.82 15.65
N ALA A 366 -10.02 23.87 16.27
CA ALA A 366 -9.03 24.91 16.05
C ALA A 366 -8.59 24.95 14.57
N THR A 367 -8.37 23.78 13.97
CA THR A 367 -8.02 23.65 12.54
C THR A 367 -9.13 24.21 11.63
N ILE A 368 -10.39 23.81 11.84
CA ILE A 368 -11.52 24.35 11.05
C ILE A 368 -11.58 25.87 11.16
N MET A 369 -11.48 26.41 12.37
CA MET A 369 -11.58 27.87 12.58
C MET A 369 -10.37 28.63 12.02
N THR A 370 -9.16 28.06 12.07
CA THR A 370 -7.97 28.64 11.42
C THR A 370 -8.17 28.72 9.91
N ALA A 371 -8.67 27.64 9.28
CA ALA A 371 -9.00 27.63 7.84
C ALA A 371 -10.07 28.66 7.48
N VAL A 372 -11.12 28.78 8.28
CA VAL A 372 -12.22 29.75 8.05
C VAL A 372 -11.74 31.18 8.17
N ASN A 373 -10.95 31.49 9.20
CA ASN A 373 -10.45 32.85 9.46
C ASN A 373 -9.48 33.34 8.37
N GLY A 374 -8.70 32.43 7.77
CA GLY A 374 -7.76 32.75 6.69
C GLY A 374 -8.18 32.26 5.30
N ARG A 375 -9.47 31.93 5.12
CA ARG A 375 -10.04 31.26 3.94
C ARG A 375 -9.60 31.85 2.60
N GLY A 376 -9.64 33.17 2.43
CA GLY A 376 -9.26 33.81 1.17
C GLY A 376 -7.79 33.58 0.81
N GLU A 377 -6.89 33.81 1.75
CA GLU A 377 -5.44 33.59 1.58
C GLU A 377 -5.11 32.10 1.34
N LEU A 378 -5.82 31.20 2.03
CA LEU A 378 -5.65 29.77 1.88
C LEU A 378 -6.01 29.28 0.46
N LEU A 379 -7.15 29.74 -0.07
CA LEU A 379 -7.59 29.43 -1.44
C LEU A 379 -6.69 30.04 -2.53
N GLU A 380 -6.22 31.28 -2.33
CA GLU A 380 -5.27 31.91 -3.25
C GLU A 380 -3.91 31.19 -3.24
N GLY A 381 -3.46 30.77 -2.07
CA GLY A 381 -2.26 29.98 -1.90
C GLY A 381 -2.36 28.62 -2.58
N PHE A 382 -3.48 27.93 -2.41
CA PHE A 382 -3.78 26.68 -3.10
C PHE A 382 -3.72 26.82 -4.62
N ALA A 383 -4.34 27.87 -5.18
CA ALA A 383 -4.26 28.13 -6.62
C ALA A 383 -2.83 28.47 -7.08
N ARG A 384 -2.06 29.18 -6.25
CA ARG A 384 -0.64 29.49 -6.53
C ARG A 384 0.20 28.21 -6.56
N PHE A 385 0.00 27.31 -5.61
CA PHE A 385 0.67 26.00 -5.60
C PHE A 385 0.53 25.28 -6.95
N HIS A 386 -0.70 25.20 -7.48
CA HIS A 386 -0.94 24.54 -8.77
C HIS A 386 -0.42 25.32 -9.96
N ARG A 387 -0.54 26.64 -9.96
CA ARG A 387 -0.05 27.49 -11.05
C ARG A 387 1.47 27.41 -11.21
N ASP A 388 2.20 27.31 -10.09
CA ASP A 388 3.67 27.27 -10.06
C ASP A 388 4.20 25.84 -10.23
N THR A 389 3.33 24.83 -10.25
CA THR A 389 3.69 23.43 -10.45
C THR A 389 4.37 23.20 -11.80
N GLY A 390 5.53 22.56 -11.78
CA GLY A 390 6.27 22.15 -12.97
C GLY A 390 6.84 23.31 -13.81
N ALA A 391 6.91 24.54 -13.26
CA ALA A 391 7.39 25.72 -14.00
C ALA A 391 8.83 25.54 -14.49
N ASP A 392 9.69 24.92 -13.70
CA ASP A 392 11.11 24.71 -13.97
C ASP A 392 11.48 23.23 -14.24
N ALA A 393 10.54 22.30 -14.07
CA ALA A 393 10.75 20.88 -14.29
C ALA A 393 10.57 20.48 -15.77
N GLY A 394 11.29 19.43 -16.18
CA GLY A 394 11.09 18.80 -17.48
C GLY A 394 9.96 17.75 -17.43
N ASP A 395 9.37 17.47 -18.60
CA ASP A 395 8.46 16.31 -18.72
C ASP A 395 9.25 15.01 -18.64
N VAL A 396 8.67 13.96 -18.07
CA VAL A 396 9.29 12.64 -17.98
C VAL A 396 8.77 11.73 -19.10
N LEU A 397 9.70 11.12 -19.84
CA LEU A 397 9.41 10.06 -20.81
C LEU A 397 9.66 8.70 -20.15
N LEU A 398 8.69 7.78 -20.27
CA LEU A 398 8.81 6.41 -19.82
C LEU A 398 8.81 5.51 -21.06
N VAL A 399 9.87 4.74 -21.24
CA VAL A 399 10.08 3.93 -22.45
C VAL A 399 9.65 2.50 -22.19
N PRO A 400 8.69 1.93 -22.91
CA PRO A 400 8.38 0.51 -22.82
C PRO A 400 9.60 -0.32 -23.23
N GLY A 401 10.08 -1.16 -22.30
CA GLY A 401 11.19 -2.07 -22.52
C GLY A 401 10.75 -3.39 -23.17
N ALA A 402 11.55 -4.42 -22.98
CA ALA A 402 11.25 -5.78 -23.46
C ALA A 402 9.98 -6.35 -22.82
N ASP A 403 9.69 -6.01 -21.56
CA ASP A 403 8.42 -6.27 -20.89
C ASP A 403 7.59 -4.97 -20.79
N PRO A 404 6.70 -4.69 -21.77
CA PRO A 404 5.89 -3.47 -21.73
C PRO A 404 4.85 -3.45 -20.59
N SER A 405 4.63 -4.58 -19.89
CA SER A 405 3.71 -4.63 -18.75
C SER A 405 4.21 -3.81 -17.58
N ARG A 406 5.53 -3.67 -17.39
CA ARG A 406 6.15 -2.84 -16.36
C ARG A 406 5.78 -1.36 -16.52
N ALA A 407 5.96 -0.81 -17.73
CA ALA A 407 5.57 0.57 -18.03
C ALA A 407 4.05 0.78 -17.94
N ALA A 408 3.24 -0.20 -18.36
CA ALA A 408 1.79 -0.14 -18.25
C ALA A 408 1.33 -0.15 -16.79
N GLU A 409 1.96 -0.94 -15.92
CA GLU A 409 1.67 -0.99 -14.48
C GLU A 409 2.01 0.35 -13.80
N LEU A 410 3.19 0.93 -14.10
CA LEU A 410 3.60 2.25 -13.63
C LEU A 410 2.61 3.33 -14.08
N VAL A 411 2.25 3.34 -15.37
CA VAL A 411 1.26 4.30 -15.91
C VAL A 411 -0.09 4.14 -15.22
N GLY A 412 -0.53 2.91 -14.96
CA GLY A 412 -1.76 2.62 -14.23
C GLY A 412 -1.74 3.20 -12.81
N MET A 413 -0.63 3.04 -12.09
CA MET A 413 -0.45 3.64 -10.77
C MET A 413 -0.54 5.17 -10.83
N LEU A 414 0.18 5.80 -11.75
CA LEU A 414 0.16 7.25 -11.92
C LEU A 414 -1.26 7.76 -12.27
N GLN A 415 -2.01 7.03 -13.10
CA GLN A 415 -3.40 7.39 -13.45
C GLN A 415 -4.35 7.26 -12.25
N GLU A 416 -4.18 6.24 -11.39
CA GLU A 416 -4.95 6.11 -10.13
C GLU A 416 -4.68 7.29 -9.18
N GLN A 417 -3.47 7.85 -9.22
CA GLN A 417 -3.10 9.08 -8.50
C GLN A 417 -3.66 10.37 -9.15
N GLY A 418 -4.34 10.25 -10.28
CA GLY A 418 -4.87 11.37 -11.04
C GLY A 418 -3.83 12.08 -11.91
N VAL A 419 -2.67 11.48 -12.12
CA VAL A 419 -1.64 12.00 -13.02
C VAL A 419 -2.06 11.76 -14.46
N GLN A 420 -1.99 12.82 -15.29
CA GLN A 420 -2.26 12.76 -16.72
C GLN A 420 -1.04 12.22 -17.45
N VAL A 421 -1.22 11.12 -18.18
CA VAL A 421 -0.19 10.48 -18.97
C VAL A 421 -0.59 10.48 -20.44
N GLU A 422 0.34 10.79 -21.32
CA GLU A 422 0.17 10.77 -22.78
C GLU A 422 1.03 9.66 -23.39
N VAL A 423 0.65 9.19 -24.58
CA VAL A 423 1.39 8.17 -25.34
C VAL A 423 1.72 8.66 -26.75
N ALA A 424 2.93 8.36 -27.22
CA ALA A 424 3.39 8.71 -28.56
C ALA A 424 2.79 7.79 -29.63
N GLY A 425 2.08 8.38 -30.59
CA GLY A 425 1.52 7.63 -31.73
C GLY A 425 2.55 7.24 -32.81
N ARG A 426 3.77 7.79 -32.77
CA ARG A 426 4.87 7.47 -33.67
C ARG A 426 6.22 7.63 -33.00
N ALA A 427 7.25 6.99 -33.55
CA ALA A 427 8.63 7.20 -33.14
C ALA A 427 9.08 8.65 -33.36
N PHE A 428 9.95 9.15 -32.47
CA PHE A 428 10.45 10.52 -32.49
C PHE A 428 11.88 10.60 -31.95
N GLU A 429 12.52 11.75 -32.15
CA GLU A 429 13.81 12.07 -31.55
C GLU A 429 13.68 13.29 -30.62
N ALA A 430 14.38 13.24 -29.49
CA ALA A 430 14.47 14.35 -28.56
C ALA A 430 15.87 14.46 -27.94
N ASN A 431 16.22 15.65 -27.47
CA ASN A 431 17.32 15.81 -26.52
C ASN A 431 16.75 15.47 -25.13
N ALA A 432 17.23 14.40 -24.54
CA ALA A 432 16.74 13.88 -23.28
C ALA A 432 17.89 13.55 -22.33
N GLY A 433 17.73 13.89 -21.06
CA GLY A 433 18.59 13.45 -19.98
C GLY A 433 18.14 12.06 -19.52
N ALA A 434 19.03 11.10 -19.47
CA ALA A 434 18.73 9.81 -18.85
C ALA A 434 18.52 9.99 -17.34
N HIS A 435 17.75 9.11 -16.73
CA HIS A 435 17.47 9.12 -15.29
C HIS A 435 18.77 9.05 -14.46
N ASN A 436 19.72 8.29 -14.96
CA ASN A 436 21.04 8.07 -14.37
C ASN A 436 22.20 8.84 -15.05
N GLY A 437 21.98 9.99 -15.72
CA GLY A 437 23.12 10.71 -16.29
C GLY A 437 22.85 11.66 -17.46
N PHE A 438 23.64 11.56 -18.53
CA PHE A 438 23.88 12.61 -19.50
C PHE A 438 22.74 12.89 -20.47
N SER A 439 22.53 14.18 -20.77
CA SER A 439 21.65 14.60 -21.85
C SER A 439 22.27 14.30 -23.22
N ALA A 440 21.53 13.63 -24.08
CA ALA A 440 21.91 13.31 -25.46
C ALA A 440 20.68 13.35 -26.38
N ARG A 441 20.94 13.47 -27.70
CA ARG A 441 19.89 13.23 -28.68
C ARG A 441 19.63 11.74 -28.78
N ARG A 442 18.38 11.32 -28.52
CA ARG A 442 17.95 9.93 -28.50
C ARG A 442 16.72 9.72 -29.36
N SER A 443 16.58 8.51 -29.89
CA SER A 443 15.37 8.03 -30.56
C SER A 443 14.48 7.29 -29.60
N PHE A 444 13.18 7.59 -29.68
CA PHE A 444 12.16 6.98 -28.84
C PHE A 444 11.14 6.25 -29.72
N PRO A 445 10.71 5.03 -29.38
CA PRO A 445 9.72 4.28 -30.16
C PRO A 445 8.31 4.89 -30.05
N ALA A 446 7.41 4.53 -30.95
CA ALA A 446 5.97 4.68 -30.73
C ALA A 446 5.59 3.90 -29.47
N GLY A 447 4.60 4.40 -28.72
CA GLY A 447 4.22 3.80 -27.43
C GLY A 447 5.00 4.33 -26.23
N THR A 448 6.04 5.16 -26.42
CA THR A 448 6.67 5.91 -25.32
C THR A 448 5.64 6.79 -24.62
N TYR A 449 5.58 6.70 -23.29
CA TYR A 449 4.68 7.54 -22.49
C TYR A 449 5.35 8.86 -22.11
N ARG A 450 4.53 9.90 -21.91
CA ARG A 450 4.97 11.22 -21.41
C ARG A 450 4.13 11.64 -20.21
N VAL A 451 4.79 11.96 -19.13
CA VAL A 451 4.20 12.60 -17.94
C VAL A 451 4.62 14.05 -17.96
N ARG A 452 3.65 14.96 -18.12
CA ARG A 452 3.94 16.40 -18.11
C ARG A 452 4.15 16.87 -16.69
N ALA A 453 5.23 17.64 -16.45
CA ALA A 453 5.46 18.27 -15.16
C ALA A 453 4.38 19.34 -14.85
N ARG A 454 3.90 20.06 -15.87
CA ARG A 454 2.87 21.11 -15.73
C ARG A 454 1.47 20.53 -15.92
N GLN A 455 0.90 20.03 -14.84
CA GLN A 455 -0.46 19.49 -14.74
C GLN A 455 -0.97 19.58 -13.30
N PRO A 456 -2.27 19.36 -12.99
CA PRO A 456 -2.80 19.45 -11.62
C PRO A 456 -2.08 18.58 -10.59
N ARG A 457 -1.60 17.40 -10.98
CA ARG A 457 -0.81 16.47 -10.15
C ARG A 457 0.69 16.48 -10.48
N GLY A 458 1.17 17.56 -11.10
CA GLY A 458 2.53 17.60 -11.62
C GLY A 458 3.60 17.51 -10.52
N ARG A 459 3.39 18.16 -9.37
CA ARG A 459 4.34 18.10 -8.26
C ARG A 459 4.44 16.66 -7.68
N LEU A 460 3.32 16.02 -7.43
CA LEU A 460 3.30 14.60 -7.04
C LEU A 460 4.02 13.74 -8.10
N ALA A 461 3.69 13.93 -9.38
CA ALA A 461 4.29 13.14 -10.45
C ALA A 461 5.81 13.33 -10.54
N THR A 462 6.31 14.56 -10.40
CA THR A 462 7.76 14.84 -10.44
C THR A 462 8.46 14.22 -9.23
N THR A 463 7.90 14.33 -8.02
CA THR A 463 8.45 13.70 -6.81
C THR A 463 8.51 12.17 -6.91
N LEU A 464 7.43 11.53 -7.43
CA LEU A 464 7.43 10.06 -7.58
C LEU A 464 8.33 9.54 -8.71
N LEU A 465 8.64 10.39 -9.70
CA LEU A 465 9.46 10.04 -10.86
C LEU A 465 10.86 10.64 -10.84
N GLU A 466 11.26 11.28 -9.75
CA GLU A 466 12.62 11.84 -9.64
C GLU A 466 13.68 10.73 -9.66
N PRO A 467 14.84 10.96 -10.31
CA PRO A 467 15.92 9.98 -10.32
C PRO A 467 16.60 9.84 -8.97
N GLU A 468 16.69 10.92 -8.24
CA GLU A 468 17.44 11.05 -7.00
C GLU A 468 16.59 11.85 -6.01
N THR A 469 16.47 11.36 -4.79
CA THR A 469 15.75 12.02 -3.70
C THR A 469 16.72 12.89 -2.91
N GLU A 470 16.44 14.18 -2.82
CA GLU A 470 17.25 15.11 -2.03
C GLU A 470 16.82 15.05 -0.56
N LEU A 471 17.67 14.50 0.30
CA LEU A 471 17.52 14.54 1.76
C LEU A 471 18.34 15.70 2.34
N ASN A 472 17.68 16.68 2.93
CA ASN A 472 18.29 17.89 3.48
C ASN A 472 18.40 17.88 5.02
N ALA A 473 18.41 16.70 5.62
CA ALA A 473 18.54 16.48 7.06
C ALA A 473 19.50 15.33 7.35
N THR A 474 19.89 15.19 8.60
CA THR A 474 20.81 14.16 9.04
C THR A 474 20.17 12.77 9.05
N TYR A 475 18.86 12.66 9.27
CA TYR A 475 18.13 11.39 9.28
C TYR A 475 16.72 11.55 8.72
N SER A 476 16.09 10.43 8.33
CA SER A 476 14.67 10.35 7.96
C SER A 476 13.95 9.34 8.85
N TYR A 477 12.65 9.57 9.05
CA TYR A 477 11.80 8.66 9.82
C TYR A 477 11.47 7.34 9.08
N ASP A 478 11.58 7.35 7.75
CA ASP A 478 11.25 6.23 6.86
C ASP A 478 12.31 6.09 5.75
N VAL A 479 12.04 5.27 4.72
CA VAL A 479 12.96 5.10 3.60
C VAL A 479 13.34 6.43 2.95
N SER A 480 14.61 6.55 2.58
CA SER A 480 15.19 7.78 2.05
C SER A 480 15.04 7.92 0.52
N ALA A 481 14.56 6.88 -0.18
CA ALA A 481 14.38 6.87 -1.63
C ALA A 481 13.14 6.11 -2.08
N TRP A 482 12.59 6.47 -3.26
CA TRP A 482 11.33 5.88 -3.78
C TRP A 482 11.16 5.93 -5.30
N SER A 483 12.14 6.29 -6.09
CA SER A 483 12.03 6.51 -7.54
C SER A 483 11.27 5.41 -8.28
N LEU A 484 10.07 5.71 -8.78
CA LEU A 484 9.21 4.71 -9.44
C LEU A 484 9.80 4.13 -10.74
N PRO A 485 10.55 4.88 -11.57
CA PRO A 485 11.22 4.26 -12.71
C PRO A 485 12.13 3.10 -12.31
N TYR A 486 12.91 3.25 -11.24
CA TYR A 486 13.72 2.16 -10.71
C TYR A 486 12.87 1.05 -10.10
N ALA A 487 11.87 1.42 -9.27
CA ALA A 487 10.98 0.45 -8.64
C ALA A 487 10.24 -0.45 -9.63
N PHE A 488 9.94 0.05 -10.84
CA PHE A 488 9.27 -0.72 -11.89
C PHE A 488 10.23 -1.28 -12.95
N GLY A 489 11.52 -0.92 -12.89
CA GLY A 489 12.48 -1.28 -13.92
C GLY A 489 12.10 -0.72 -15.28
N VAL A 490 11.72 0.57 -15.35
CA VAL A 490 11.29 1.28 -16.54
C VAL A 490 12.31 2.35 -16.90
N GLU A 491 12.83 2.31 -18.11
CA GLU A 491 13.73 3.34 -18.63
C GLU A 491 13.02 4.70 -18.66
N ALA A 492 13.59 5.71 -17.98
CA ALA A 492 13.05 7.05 -17.88
C ALA A 492 14.03 8.14 -18.35
N HIS A 493 13.47 9.20 -18.93
CA HIS A 493 14.23 10.33 -19.43
C HIS A 493 13.51 11.64 -19.17
N THR A 494 14.26 12.68 -18.83
CA THR A 494 13.71 14.03 -18.68
C THR A 494 13.90 14.82 -19.99
N VAL A 495 12.85 15.47 -20.46
CA VAL A 495 12.86 16.32 -21.65
C VAL A 495 12.35 17.72 -21.35
N ARG A 496 12.94 18.74 -21.98
CA ARG A 496 12.42 20.10 -21.94
C ARG A 496 11.68 20.43 -23.23
N GLY A 497 10.42 20.86 -23.09
CA GLY A 497 9.51 21.09 -24.22
C GLY A 497 8.87 19.80 -24.74
N ALA A 498 7.84 19.93 -25.59
CA ALA A 498 7.10 18.80 -26.13
C ALA A 498 7.74 18.30 -27.43
N PRO A 499 8.35 17.10 -27.48
CA PRO A 499 8.79 16.50 -28.74
C PRO A 499 7.60 16.28 -29.68
N ALA A 500 7.81 16.34 -31.00
CA ALA A 500 6.76 16.13 -31.98
C ALA A 500 6.50 14.64 -32.22
N ALA A 501 5.54 14.05 -31.49
CA ALA A 501 5.28 12.61 -31.48
C ALA A 501 3.79 12.20 -31.61
N ASP A 502 2.91 13.11 -32.02
CA ASP A 502 1.47 12.86 -32.12
C ASP A 502 0.89 12.31 -30.78
N TRP A 503 1.09 13.09 -29.71
CA TRP A 503 0.70 12.73 -28.36
C TRP A 503 -0.82 12.63 -28.20
N THR A 504 -1.28 11.53 -27.62
CA THR A 504 -2.68 11.31 -27.22
C THR A 504 -2.71 10.88 -25.75
N ALA A 505 -3.88 11.05 -25.11
CA ALA A 505 -4.04 10.53 -23.74
C ALA A 505 -3.76 9.02 -23.71
N ALA A 506 -2.94 8.60 -22.79
CA ALA A 506 -2.69 7.16 -22.61
C ALA A 506 -4.00 6.45 -22.20
N PRO A 507 -4.30 5.28 -22.76
CA PRO A 507 -5.47 4.50 -22.36
C PRO A 507 -5.35 4.16 -20.86
N GLY A 508 -6.50 4.08 -20.17
CA GLY A 508 -6.52 3.62 -18.78
C GLY A 508 -6.01 2.19 -18.72
N SER A 509 -5.02 1.94 -17.90
CA SER A 509 -4.48 0.60 -17.69
C SER A 509 -5.09 -0.04 -16.43
N THR A 510 -5.37 -1.36 -16.52
CA THR A 510 -5.79 -2.14 -15.36
C THR A 510 -4.53 -2.70 -14.72
N ARG A 511 -4.25 -2.32 -13.48
CA ARG A 511 -3.08 -2.81 -12.76
C ARG A 511 -3.15 -4.32 -12.51
N LEU A 512 -2.01 -4.99 -12.65
CA LEU A 512 -1.80 -6.36 -12.19
C LEU A 512 -1.84 -6.41 -10.67
N MET A 513 -1.23 -5.41 -10.03
CA MET A 513 -1.23 -5.23 -8.59
C MET A 513 -2.62 -4.79 -8.14
N GLY A 514 -3.39 -5.70 -7.55
CA GLY A 514 -4.60 -5.38 -6.81
C GLY A 514 -5.83 -5.01 -7.62
N SER A 515 -6.05 -5.53 -8.81
CA SER A 515 -7.35 -5.44 -9.45
C SER A 515 -8.39 -6.23 -8.63
N VAL A 516 -8.90 -5.60 -7.60
CA VAL A 516 -10.10 -6.06 -6.90
C VAL A 516 -11.26 -5.72 -7.81
N ALA A 517 -11.79 -6.72 -8.53
CA ALA A 517 -13.16 -6.58 -8.98
C ALA A 517 -14.01 -6.27 -7.73
N ALA A 518 -14.81 -5.22 -7.78
CA ALA A 518 -15.81 -4.92 -6.76
C ALA A 518 -16.88 -6.02 -6.78
N GLY A 519 -16.52 -7.19 -6.28
CA GLY A 519 -17.37 -8.36 -6.08
C GLY A 519 -17.40 -8.63 -4.59
N GLY A 520 -18.35 -8.02 -3.89
CA GLY A 520 -18.61 -8.31 -2.50
C GLY A 520 -18.71 -9.83 -2.32
N TRP A 521 -18.05 -10.33 -1.28
CA TRP A 521 -18.29 -11.68 -0.76
C TRP A 521 -19.76 -11.79 -0.38
N THR A 522 -20.56 -12.38 -1.26
CA THR A 522 -21.95 -12.74 -0.92
C THR A 522 -21.88 -14.04 -0.16
N GLY A 523 -21.78 -13.95 1.15
CA GLY A 523 -21.94 -15.06 2.07
C GLY A 523 -23.33 -15.66 1.96
N SER A 524 -23.50 -16.67 1.10
CA SER A 524 -24.55 -17.65 1.22
C SER A 524 -23.89 -18.97 1.59
N GLY A 525 -24.14 -19.44 2.83
CA GLY A 525 -23.63 -20.71 3.30
C GLY A 525 -23.99 -21.85 2.36
N ALA A 526 -23.01 -22.40 1.72
CA ALA A 526 -23.07 -23.72 1.11
C ALA A 526 -21.63 -24.22 0.89
N SER A 527 -21.33 -25.32 1.58
CA SER A 527 -20.36 -26.36 1.18
C SER A 527 -18.93 -25.91 0.82
N LEU A 528 -17.97 -26.47 1.52
CA LEU A 528 -16.55 -26.55 1.20
C LEU A 528 -16.28 -27.20 -0.18
N ALA A 529 -16.71 -26.53 -1.26
CA ALA A 529 -16.25 -26.76 -2.60
C ALA A 529 -15.37 -25.56 -2.97
N ARG A 530 -14.15 -25.81 -3.41
CA ARG A 530 -13.19 -24.83 -3.93
C ARG A 530 -13.92 -23.69 -4.64
N PRO A 531 -13.66 -22.41 -4.32
CA PRO A 531 -14.28 -21.31 -5.04
C PRO A 531 -13.80 -21.37 -6.49
N ALA A 532 -14.74 -21.57 -7.42
CA ALA A 532 -14.49 -21.27 -8.82
C ALA A 532 -14.34 -19.75 -8.93
N PHE A 533 -13.18 -19.28 -9.30
CA PHE A 533 -12.92 -17.88 -9.61
C PHE A 533 -13.73 -17.48 -10.86
N ALA A 534 -14.95 -16.97 -10.66
CA ALA A 534 -15.69 -16.24 -11.67
C ALA A 534 -15.33 -14.76 -11.56
N GLY A 535 -14.16 -14.39 -12.04
CA GLY A 535 -13.80 -13.01 -12.34
C GLY A 535 -14.17 -12.74 -13.78
N GLU A 536 -15.05 -11.77 -14.05
CA GLU A 536 -15.24 -11.27 -15.40
C GLU A 536 -13.87 -10.82 -15.95
N SER A 537 -13.34 -11.60 -16.88
CA SER A 537 -12.17 -11.26 -17.65
C SER A 537 -12.51 -10.08 -18.56
N ARG A 538 -12.18 -8.87 -18.14
CA ARG A 538 -11.87 -7.83 -19.10
C ARG A 538 -10.45 -8.13 -19.59
N SER A 539 -10.37 -8.64 -20.81
CA SER A 539 -9.14 -8.90 -21.53
C SER A 539 -8.23 -7.67 -21.48
N PHE A 540 -7.01 -7.88 -21.01
CA PHE A 540 -5.89 -6.98 -21.27
C PHE A 540 -5.65 -7.03 -22.80
N VAL A 541 -6.29 -6.15 -23.51
CA VAL A 541 -5.91 -5.82 -24.87
C VAL A 541 -4.97 -4.63 -24.71
N ALA A 542 -3.67 -4.89 -24.77
CA ALA A 542 -2.77 -3.88 -25.31
C ALA A 542 -3.39 -3.50 -26.65
N SER A 543 -3.91 -2.29 -26.79
CA SER A 543 -4.30 -1.75 -28.08
C SER A 543 -3.02 -1.48 -28.87
N SER A 544 -2.39 -2.54 -29.35
CA SER A 544 -1.63 -2.44 -30.58
C SER A 544 -2.68 -2.19 -31.66
N GLU A 545 -2.73 -0.98 -32.19
CA GLU A 545 -3.35 -0.80 -33.51
C GLU A 545 -2.86 -1.92 -34.40
N SER A 546 -3.82 -2.61 -34.98
CA SER A 546 -3.64 -3.68 -35.92
C SER A 546 -2.51 -3.37 -36.90
N GLY A 547 -1.33 -3.92 -36.61
CA GLY A 547 -0.48 -4.41 -37.67
C GLY A 547 -1.26 -5.50 -38.41
N PRO A 548 -1.00 -5.76 -39.70
CA PRO A 548 -1.83 -6.61 -40.52
C PRO A 548 -1.98 -8.01 -39.89
N ASP A 549 -3.23 -8.35 -39.58
CA ASP A 549 -3.75 -9.68 -39.26
C ASP A 549 -2.80 -10.56 -38.40
N ALA A 550 -3.02 -10.57 -37.08
CA ALA A 550 -2.58 -11.72 -36.30
C ALA A 550 -3.16 -12.98 -36.94
N PRO A 551 -2.33 -13.97 -37.34
CA PRO A 551 -2.83 -15.15 -37.98
C PRO A 551 -3.83 -15.84 -37.06
N ALA A 552 -5.06 -16.01 -37.52
CA ALA A 552 -6.05 -16.85 -36.87
C ALA A 552 -5.39 -18.22 -36.60
N ALA A 553 -5.56 -18.75 -35.37
CA ALA A 553 -5.02 -20.04 -34.99
C ALA A 553 -5.24 -21.06 -36.10
N SER A 554 -4.17 -21.48 -36.75
CA SER A 554 -4.28 -22.53 -37.78
C SER A 554 -4.39 -23.84 -37.02
N ALA A 555 -5.25 -24.74 -37.50
CA ALA A 555 -5.49 -26.07 -36.92
C ALA A 555 -4.22 -26.97 -36.88
N SER A 556 -3.02 -26.44 -36.96
CA SER A 556 -1.72 -27.10 -37.02
C SER A 556 -0.66 -26.52 -36.11
N SER A 557 -0.99 -25.68 -35.09
CA SER A 557 0.03 -25.24 -34.14
C SER A 557 0.42 -26.37 -33.18
N VAL A 558 1.73 -26.55 -32.93
CA VAL A 558 2.21 -27.52 -31.92
C VAL A 558 2.07 -27.00 -30.51
N GLY A 559 1.83 -25.69 -30.32
CA GLY A 559 1.61 -25.03 -29.05
C GLY A 559 1.85 -23.53 -29.14
N TYR A 560 2.04 -22.91 -28.00
CA TYR A 560 2.25 -21.44 -27.85
C TYR A 560 3.48 -21.13 -27.03
N LEU A 561 4.15 -20.03 -27.35
CA LEU A 561 5.22 -19.43 -26.57
C LEU A 561 4.73 -18.15 -25.90
N VAL A 562 5.13 -17.96 -24.63
CA VAL A 562 4.86 -16.75 -23.84
C VAL A 562 6.18 -16.28 -23.25
N ALA A 563 6.58 -15.04 -23.52
CA ALA A 563 7.79 -14.46 -22.94
C ALA A 563 7.66 -14.35 -21.40
N PRO A 564 8.76 -14.49 -20.64
CA PRO A 564 8.71 -14.36 -19.18
C PRO A 564 8.35 -12.94 -18.76
N GLY A 565 7.71 -12.79 -17.62
CA GLY A 565 7.26 -11.52 -17.04
C GLY A 565 6.12 -11.74 -16.04
N MET A 566 5.83 -10.76 -15.20
CA MET A 566 4.80 -10.92 -14.16
C MET A 566 3.41 -11.21 -14.71
N GLY A 567 3.05 -10.59 -15.83
CA GLY A 567 1.78 -10.88 -16.53
C GLY A 567 1.70 -12.32 -17.04
N ALA A 568 2.81 -12.85 -17.53
CA ALA A 568 2.93 -14.25 -17.97
C ALA A 568 2.81 -15.20 -16.77
N TRP A 569 3.50 -14.97 -15.67
CA TRP A 569 3.39 -15.79 -14.45
C TRP A 569 1.96 -15.88 -13.94
N ARG A 570 1.26 -14.75 -13.87
CA ARG A 570 -0.16 -14.75 -13.46
C ARG A 570 -1.02 -15.62 -14.36
N GLY A 571 -0.78 -15.57 -15.67
CA GLY A 571 -1.49 -16.41 -16.65
C GLY A 571 -1.11 -17.87 -16.57
N VAL A 572 0.19 -18.18 -16.47
CA VAL A 572 0.70 -19.55 -16.33
C VAL A 572 0.22 -20.18 -15.04
N ALA A 573 0.27 -19.47 -13.91
CA ALA A 573 -0.25 -19.97 -12.62
C ALA A 573 -1.75 -20.33 -12.72
N ARG A 574 -2.57 -19.52 -13.40
CA ARG A 574 -3.98 -19.83 -13.66
C ARG A 574 -4.16 -21.04 -14.57
N LEU A 575 -3.32 -21.16 -15.60
CA LEU A 575 -3.33 -22.32 -16.49
C LEU A 575 -3.04 -23.60 -15.70
N LEU A 576 -1.98 -23.60 -14.88
CA LEU A 576 -1.59 -24.72 -14.01
C LEU A 576 -2.68 -25.06 -12.99
N ALA A 577 -3.28 -24.05 -12.34
CA ALA A 577 -4.40 -24.22 -11.41
C ALA A 577 -5.63 -24.86 -12.07
N ALA A 578 -5.85 -24.61 -13.35
CA ALA A 578 -6.90 -25.24 -14.15
C ALA A 578 -6.51 -26.63 -14.70
N GLY A 579 -5.37 -27.19 -14.27
CA GLY A 579 -4.86 -28.49 -14.72
C GLY A 579 -4.21 -28.47 -16.10
N GLY A 580 -3.81 -27.30 -16.59
CA GLY A 580 -3.00 -27.16 -17.80
C GLY A 580 -1.53 -27.50 -17.54
N ARG A 581 -0.75 -27.58 -18.60
CA ARG A 581 0.68 -27.86 -18.58
C ARG A 581 1.45 -26.71 -19.23
N ALA A 582 2.58 -26.33 -18.63
CA ALA A 582 3.53 -25.37 -19.17
C ALA A 582 4.96 -25.81 -18.80
N ILE A 583 5.91 -25.44 -19.62
CA ILE A 583 7.33 -25.77 -19.50
C ILE A 583 8.09 -24.44 -19.58
N ALA A 584 9.02 -24.17 -18.70
CA ALA A 584 9.94 -23.05 -18.82
C ALA A 584 11.21 -23.52 -19.53
N LEU A 585 11.63 -22.85 -20.60
CA LEU A 585 12.81 -23.18 -21.38
C LEU A 585 14.04 -22.49 -20.78
N ASP A 586 15.12 -23.24 -20.61
CA ASP A 586 16.32 -22.80 -19.87
C ASP A 586 17.17 -21.80 -20.64
N GLU A 587 17.22 -21.91 -21.95
CA GLU A 587 18.04 -21.07 -22.83
C GLU A 587 17.22 -20.19 -23.76
N GLY A 588 17.88 -19.11 -24.25
CA GLY A 588 17.31 -18.27 -25.30
C GLY A 588 17.37 -18.96 -26.67
N PHE A 589 16.40 -18.70 -27.53
CA PHE A 589 16.27 -19.33 -28.85
C PHE A 589 15.54 -18.41 -29.85
N ASP A 590 15.62 -18.76 -31.14
CA ASP A 590 14.90 -18.07 -32.25
C ASP A 590 13.77 -18.94 -32.78
N ALA A 591 12.53 -18.48 -32.65
CA ALA A 591 11.34 -19.16 -33.21
C ALA A 591 10.25 -18.16 -33.61
N ALA A 592 9.35 -18.53 -34.48
CA ALA A 592 8.23 -17.71 -34.96
C ALA A 592 8.64 -16.29 -35.42
N GLY A 593 9.86 -16.15 -35.98
CA GLY A 593 10.36 -14.90 -36.57
C GLY A 593 10.89 -13.87 -35.55
N ARG A 594 11.12 -14.28 -34.32
CA ARG A 594 11.76 -13.44 -33.28
C ARG A 594 12.63 -14.26 -32.34
N SER A 595 13.50 -13.56 -31.59
CA SER A 595 14.26 -14.13 -30.49
C SER A 595 13.42 -14.19 -29.20
N TRP A 596 13.63 -15.25 -28.44
CA TRP A 596 12.97 -15.54 -27.17
C TRP A 596 14.04 -15.68 -26.09
N PRO A 597 13.86 -15.02 -24.93
CA PRO A 597 14.84 -15.15 -23.85
C PRO A 597 14.68 -16.47 -23.08
N ALA A 598 15.69 -16.80 -22.27
CA ALA A 598 15.59 -17.83 -21.24
C ALA A 598 14.38 -17.58 -20.33
N GLY A 599 13.76 -18.65 -19.81
CA GLY A 599 12.53 -18.57 -19.04
C GLY A 599 11.25 -18.43 -19.86
N THR A 600 11.33 -18.46 -21.20
CA THR A 600 10.15 -18.46 -22.06
C THR A 600 9.29 -19.68 -21.78
N PHE A 601 7.99 -19.44 -21.55
CA PHE A 601 7.02 -20.52 -21.31
C PHE A 601 6.58 -21.15 -22.63
N TRP A 602 6.81 -22.45 -22.73
CA TRP A 602 6.27 -23.32 -23.75
C TRP A 602 4.96 -23.96 -23.26
N ILE A 603 3.86 -23.75 -23.97
CA ILE A 603 2.54 -24.33 -23.64
C ILE A 603 2.16 -25.30 -24.75
N PRO A 604 2.48 -26.61 -24.59
CA PRO A 604 2.34 -27.59 -25.64
C PRO A 604 0.88 -27.99 -25.93
N ALA A 605 0.48 -28.08 -27.19
CA ALA A 605 -0.86 -28.49 -27.55
C ALA A 605 -1.14 -29.98 -27.24
N TYR A 606 -0.12 -30.84 -27.29
CA TYR A 606 -0.28 -32.27 -27.00
C TYR A 606 -0.64 -32.57 -25.54
N ALA A 607 -0.35 -31.63 -24.63
CA ALA A 607 -0.57 -31.78 -23.19
C ALA A 607 -1.75 -30.94 -22.67
N ASN A 608 -2.40 -30.14 -23.52
CA ASN A 608 -3.47 -29.23 -23.16
C ASN A 608 -4.67 -29.35 -24.09
N ASP A 609 -5.71 -30.06 -23.66
CA ASP A 609 -6.99 -30.12 -24.39
C ASP A 609 -7.64 -28.72 -24.38
N ASP A 610 -8.28 -28.31 -25.49
CA ASP A 610 -8.89 -27.01 -25.68
C ASP A 610 -7.93 -25.84 -25.33
N LEU A 611 -6.73 -25.90 -25.92
CA LEU A 611 -5.65 -24.96 -25.56
C LEU A 611 -6.05 -23.47 -25.70
N ASP A 612 -6.76 -23.12 -26.81
CA ASP A 612 -7.22 -21.74 -27.03
C ASP A 612 -8.20 -21.27 -25.95
N GLY A 613 -9.13 -22.12 -25.52
CA GLY A 613 -10.06 -21.86 -24.44
C GLY A 613 -9.34 -21.70 -23.06
N ARG A 614 -8.31 -22.53 -22.83
CA ARG A 614 -7.46 -22.43 -21.63
C ARG A 614 -6.64 -21.14 -21.60
N LEU A 615 -6.00 -20.77 -22.72
CA LEU A 615 -5.26 -19.51 -22.84
C LEU A 615 -6.17 -18.30 -22.63
N ALA A 616 -7.37 -18.33 -23.20
CA ALA A 616 -8.35 -17.26 -22.98
C ALA A 616 -8.76 -17.17 -21.51
N SER A 617 -9.05 -18.28 -20.85
CA SER A 617 -9.42 -18.34 -19.43
C SER A 617 -8.28 -17.91 -18.50
N ALA A 618 -7.04 -18.21 -18.88
CA ALA A 618 -5.83 -17.80 -18.17
C ALA A 618 -5.46 -16.32 -18.39
N GLY A 619 -6.06 -15.66 -19.41
CA GLY A 619 -5.72 -14.27 -19.79
C GLY A 619 -4.45 -14.16 -20.62
N LEU A 620 -4.00 -15.23 -21.27
CA LEU A 620 -2.76 -15.32 -22.04
C LEU A 620 -2.93 -15.06 -23.55
N THR A 621 -4.15 -14.97 -24.08
CA THR A 621 -4.42 -14.90 -25.53
C THR A 621 -3.62 -13.80 -26.25
N GLY A 622 -3.46 -12.62 -25.61
CA GLY A 622 -2.72 -11.49 -26.21
C GLY A 622 -1.19 -11.60 -26.10
N ALA A 623 -0.69 -12.44 -25.19
CA ALA A 623 0.73 -12.64 -24.95
C ALA A 623 1.28 -13.92 -25.60
N ALA A 624 0.40 -14.86 -25.93
CA ALA A 624 0.75 -16.16 -26.47
C ALA A 624 0.97 -16.10 -28.00
N THR A 625 2.12 -16.54 -28.45
CA THR A 625 2.48 -16.63 -29.88
C THR A 625 2.39 -18.08 -30.34
N PRO A 626 1.55 -18.41 -31.34
CA PRO A 626 1.43 -19.77 -31.84
C PRO A 626 2.69 -20.21 -32.63
N VAL A 627 3.12 -21.45 -32.46
CA VAL A 627 4.22 -22.06 -33.21
C VAL A 627 3.77 -23.30 -33.98
N ALA A 628 4.19 -23.40 -35.23
CA ALA A 628 3.80 -24.48 -36.13
C ALA A 628 4.75 -25.70 -36.06
N THR A 629 5.90 -25.54 -35.43
CA THR A 629 6.93 -26.58 -35.28
C THR A 629 7.62 -26.46 -33.93
N GLY A 630 8.07 -27.57 -33.36
CA GLY A 630 8.94 -27.59 -32.19
C GLY A 630 10.42 -27.33 -32.49
N SER A 631 10.79 -27.23 -33.77
CA SER A 631 12.16 -26.92 -34.19
C SER A 631 12.38 -25.40 -34.22
N THR A 632 13.47 -24.96 -33.66
CA THR A 632 13.93 -23.58 -33.61
C THR A 632 14.89 -23.24 -34.73
N VAL A 633 15.18 -21.95 -34.93
CA VAL A 633 16.17 -21.51 -35.94
C VAL A 633 17.57 -21.51 -35.37
N ASN A 634 17.68 -21.03 -34.11
CA ASN A 634 18.88 -21.05 -33.28
C ASN A 634 18.47 -21.42 -31.84
N GLY A 635 19.39 -21.95 -31.07
CA GLY A 635 19.15 -22.46 -29.73
C GLY A 635 18.52 -23.85 -29.71
N ASN A 636 18.08 -24.30 -28.55
CA ASN A 636 17.50 -25.61 -28.34
C ASN A 636 16.10 -25.73 -28.92
N ASP A 637 15.73 -26.89 -29.46
CA ASP A 637 14.36 -27.18 -29.89
C ASP A 637 13.40 -27.22 -28.67
N LEU A 638 12.11 -26.92 -28.89
CA LEU A 638 11.09 -26.80 -27.83
C LEU A 638 10.86 -28.08 -26.99
N GLY A 639 11.39 -29.20 -27.42
CA GLY A 639 11.34 -30.49 -26.72
C GLY A 639 12.67 -30.87 -26.03
N THR A 640 13.54 -29.90 -25.77
CA THR A 640 14.84 -30.09 -25.12
C THR A 640 14.67 -30.70 -23.73
N GLU A 641 15.68 -31.45 -23.28
CA GLU A 641 15.79 -31.91 -21.88
C GLU A 641 16.23 -30.76 -20.94
N GLU A 642 16.81 -29.68 -21.47
CA GLU A 642 17.19 -28.45 -20.78
C GLU A 642 15.96 -27.54 -20.64
N SER A 643 15.06 -27.93 -19.74
CA SER A 643 13.78 -27.28 -19.50
C SER A 643 13.17 -27.70 -18.17
N TYR A 644 12.25 -26.89 -17.67
CA TYR A 644 11.60 -27.10 -16.37
C TYR A 644 10.11 -27.36 -16.57
N ASP A 645 9.65 -28.58 -16.23
CA ASP A 645 8.23 -28.92 -16.18
C ASP A 645 7.55 -28.20 -15.02
N LEU A 646 6.61 -27.32 -15.29
CA LEU A 646 5.94 -26.51 -14.28
C LEU A 646 4.71 -27.24 -13.69
N SER A 647 4.62 -27.23 -12.39
CA SER A 647 3.45 -27.61 -11.62
C SER A 647 3.12 -26.55 -10.60
N LEU A 648 1.84 -26.38 -10.24
CA LEU A 648 1.49 -25.48 -9.16
C LEU A 648 1.90 -26.11 -7.82
N PRO A 649 2.87 -25.50 -7.09
CA PRO A 649 3.30 -26.06 -5.80
C PRO A 649 2.24 -25.85 -4.72
N ARG A 650 2.28 -26.68 -3.69
CA ARG A 650 1.56 -26.48 -2.44
C ARG A 650 2.40 -25.54 -1.57
N ILE A 651 1.88 -24.33 -1.35
CA ILE A 651 2.61 -23.24 -0.72
C ILE A 651 2.16 -23.10 0.73
N GLY A 652 3.12 -23.15 1.67
CA GLY A 652 2.98 -22.70 3.04
C GLY A 652 3.57 -21.30 3.20
N LEU A 653 2.88 -20.42 3.92
CA LEU A 653 3.34 -19.07 4.27
C LEU A 653 3.40 -18.98 5.80
N LEU A 654 4.59 -18.77 6.35
CA LEU A 654 4.79 -18.69 7.80
C LEU A 654 4.06 -17.49 8.39
N ALA A 655 3.29 -17.72 9.47
CA ALA A 655 2.48 -16.70 10.12
C ALA A 655 2.45 -16.91 11.64
N GLY A 656 2.35 -15.82 12.40
CA GLY A 656 2.23 -15.90 13.86
C GLY A 656 3.15 -14.92 14.58
N GLU A 657 3.19 -15.03 15.91
CA GLU A 657 3.99 -14.16 16.75
C GLU A 657 5.48 -14.27 16.39
N GLY A 658 6.14 -13.12 16.23
CA GLY A 658 7.53 -13.04 15.78
C GLY A 658 7.70 -12.89 14.27
N VAL A 659 6.65 -13.09 13.46
CA VAL A 659 6.66 -12.77 12.02
C VAL A 659 6.24 -11.30 11.85
N SER A 660 6.97 -10.55 11.02
CA SER A 660 6.61 -9.17 10.68
C SER A 660 5.23 -9.11 10.01
N PRO A 661 4.24 -8.41 10.59
CA PRO A 661 2.91 -8.34 9.97
C PRO A 661 2.93 -7.76 8.57
N THR A 662 3.72 -6.72 8.32
CA THR A 662 3.79 -6.04 7.01
C THR A 662 4.47 -6.89 5.95
N SER A 663 5.54 -7.61 6.28
CA SER A 663 6.17 -8.57 5.39
C SER A 663 5.21 -9.72 5.08
N LEU A 664 4.61 -10.37 6.09
CA LEU A 664 3.58 -11.40 5.88
C LEU A 664 2.45 -10.88 4.98
N GLY A 665 1.98 -9.67 5.23
CA GLY A 665 0.90 -9.06 4.46
C GLY A 665 1.24 -8.87 2.99
N ALA A 666 2.45 -8.43 2.68
CA ALA A 666 2.94 -8.28 1.31
C ALA A 666 2.97 -9.63 0.56
N HIS A 667 3.47 -10.70 1.20
CA HIS A 667 3.48 -12.06 0.66
C HIS A 667 2.06 -12.62 0.49
N TRP A 668 1.19 -12.45 1.48
CA TRP A 668 -0.23 -12.85 1.39
C TRP A 668 -0.92 -12.18 0.20
N PHE A 669 -0.80 -10.85 0.12
CA PHE A 669 -1.41 -10.07 -0.96
C PHE A 669 -0.86 -10.45 -2.35
N PHE A 670 0.45 -10.70 -2.44
CA PHE A 670 1.08 -11.14 -3.68
C PHE A 670 0.53 -12.49 -4.16
N LEU A 671 0.49 -13.49 -3.30
CA LEU A 671 0.00 -14.82 -3.63
C LEU A 671 -1.48 -14.80 -4.02
N GLU A 672 -2.31 -14.12 -3.21
CA GLU A 672 -3.76 -14.12 -3.41
C GLU A 672 -4.21 -13.17 -4.52
N ARG A 673 -3.68 -11.94 -4.54
CA ARG A 673 -4.21 -10.86 -5.39
C ARG A 673 -3.39 -10.63 -6.65
N THR A 674 -2.07 -10.76 -6.58
CA THR A 674 -1.20 -10.54 -7.73
C THR A 674 -1.09 -11.79 -8.58
N LEU A 675 -0.74 -12.94 -8.02
CA LEU A 675 -0.66 -14.21 -8.75
C LEU A 675 -2.01 -14.93 -8.86
N GLY A 676 -2.80 -14.93 -7.79
CA GLY A 676 -4.06 -15.68 -7.70
C GLY A 676 -3.82 -17.18 -7.48
N VAL A 677 -2.82 -17.55 -6.68
CA VAL A 677 -2.49 -18.92 -6.32
C VAL A 677 -2.95 -19.27 -4.91
N PRO A 678 -3.39 -20.51 -4.65
CA PRO A 678 -3.75 -20.96 -3.31
C PRO A 678 -2.51 -21.15 -2.44
N PHE A 679 -2.63 -20.85 -1.16
CA PHE A 679 -1.61 -21.10 -0.13
C PHE A 679 -2.29 -21.32 1.23
N ASP A 680 -1.53 -21.84 2.19
CA ASP A 680 -1.96 -21.98 3.57
C ASP A 680 -1.06 -21.16 4.48
N GLN A 681 -1.62 -20.48 5.49
CA GLN A 681 -0.83 -19.87 6.55
C GLN A 681 -0.39 -20.97 7.52
N VAL A 682 0.92 -21.11 7.72
CA VAL A 682 1.53 -22.11 8.61
C VAL A 682 1.88 -21.45 9.94
N PRO A 683 1.32 -21.91 11.08
CA PRO A 683 1.64 -21.32 12.37
C PRO A 683 3.12 -21.47 12.73
N ALA A 684 3.77 -20.38 13.12
CA ALA A 684 5.20 -20.37 13.48
C ALA A 684 5.50 -21.25 14.70
N ASP A 685 4.61 -21.27 15.71
CA ASP A 685 4.74 -22.06 16.93
C ASP A 685 4.52 -23.57 16.74
N GLY A 686 4.14 -24.00 15.54
CA GLY A 686 3.84 -25.39 15.19
C GLY A 686 4.78 -26.03 14.18
N LEU A 687 5.90 -25.39 13.84
CA LEU A 687 6.84 -25.90 12.85
C LEU A 687 7.44 -27.24 13.28
N GLY A 688 7.15 -28.28 12.53
CA GLY A 688 7.67 -29.64 12.73
C GLY A 688 7.43 -30.48 11.47
N ALA A 689 8.06 -31.67 11.42
CA ALA A 689 8.02 -32.53 10.23
C ALA A 689 6.59 -32.84 9.75
N GLY A 690 5.64 -32.99 10.67
CA GLY A 690 4.23 -33.26 10.33
C GLY A 690 3.52 -32.06 9.74
N ALA A 691 3.85 -30.85 10.19
CA ALA A 691 3.27 -29.61 9.69
C ALA A 691 3.81 -29.24 8.30
N LEU A 692 5.08 -29.54 8.02
CA LEU A 692 5.75 -29.24 6.75
C LEU A 692 5.44 -30.24 5.64
N ALA A 693 5.12 -31.48 5.98
CA ALA A 693 4.90 -32.57 5.00
C ALA A 693 3.88 -32.27 3.87
N PRO A 694 2.83 -31.45 4.07
CA PRO A 694 1.89 -31.12 3.00
C PRO A 694 2.45 -30.21 1.92
N TYR A 695 3.55 -29.46 2.17
CA TYR A 695 4.00 -28.36 1.34
C TYR A 695 5.19 -28.71 0.46
N ASP A 696 5.23 -28.14 -0.73
CA ASP A 696 6.34 -28.21 -1.67
C ASP A 696 7.24 -26.96 -1.52
N VAL A 697 6.62 -25.82 -1.14
CA VAL A 697 7.30 -24.55 -0.87
C VAL A 697 6.88 -24.02 0.50
N LEU A 698 7.84 -23.58 1.31
CA LEU A 698 7.61 -22.79 2.52
C LEU A 698 8.19 -21.41 2.33
N ILE A 699 7.36 -20.38 2.48
CA ILE A 699 7.79 -18.99 2.48
C ILE A 699 7.94 -18.51 3.92
N VAL A 700 9.09 -17.92 4.22
CA VAL A 700 9.43 -17.32 5.51
C VAL A 700 9.60 -15.82 5.33
N PRO A 701 8.58 -15.00 5.70
CA PRO A 701 8.69 -13.55 5.71
C PRO A 701 9.76 -13.05 6.69
N SER A 702 10.00 -11.75 6.73
CA SER A 702 10.87 -11.15 7.74
C SER A 702 10.37 -11.47 9.16
N VAL A 703 11.29 -11.81 10.08
CA VAL A 703 11.01 -12.17 11.47
C VAL A 703 11.74 -11.24 12.44
N THR A 704 11.19 -11.12 13.66
CA THR A 704 11.82 -10.44 14.79
C THR A 704 12.53 -11.44 15.72
N GLY A 705 13.16 -10.97 16.80
CA GLY A 705 13.93 -11.83 17.70
C GLY A 705 13.15 -13.01 18.30
N SER A 706 11.81 -12.93 18.51
CA SER A 706 11.01 -14.08 18.93
C SER A 706 10.79 -15.08 17.77
N GLY A 707 10.63 -14.59 16.56
CA GLY A 707 10.52 -15.41 15.36
C GLY A 707 11.83 -16.12 15.03
N ARG A 708 12.98 -15.44 15.17
CA ARG A 708 14.32 -16.07 15.03
C ARG A 708 14.42 -17.27 15.95
N ARG A 709 14.18 -17.10 17.25
CA ARG A 709 14.22 -18.24 18.22
C ARG A 709 13.27 -19.39 17.86
N THR A 710 12.14 -19.09 17.26
CA THR A 710 11.20 -20.13 16.80
C THR A 710 11.76 -20.90 15.61
N LEU A 711 12.40 -20.22 14.66
CA LEU A 711 13.06 -20.85 13.51
C LEU A 711 14.26 -21.67 13.93
N ASP A 712 15.11 -21.18 14.85
CA ASP A 712 16.24 -21.90 15.43
C ASP A 712 15.78 -23.22 16.07
N GLY A 713 14.69 -23.17 16.86
CA GLY A 713 14.09 -24.36 17.47
C GLY A 713 13.49 -25.35 16.48
N ALA A 714 13.17 -24.92 15.25
CA ALA A 714 12.63 -25.77 14.18
C ALA A 714 13.71 -26.21 13.16
N GLY A 715 14.97 -25.78 13.29
CA GLY A 715 16.04 -25.96 12.31
C GLY A 715 16.22 -27.41 11.84
N ASP A 716 16.24 -28.39 12.76
CA ASP A 716 16.33 -29.81 12.41
C ASP A 716 15.17 -30.28 11.51
N ALA A 717 13.95 -29.85 11.81
CA ALA A 717 12.75 -30.22 11.05
C ALA A 717 12.72 -29.55 9.67
N LEU A 718 13.10 -28.27 9.59
CA LEU A 718 13.23 -27.51 8.35
C LEU A 718 14.32 -28.12 7.46
N GLY A 719 15.52 -28.37 8.00
CA GLY A 719 16.61 -28.98 7.27
C GLY A 719 16.29 -30.38 6.76
N ALA A 720 15.60 -31.20 7.56
CA ALA A 720 15.17 -32.53 7.12
C ALA A 720 14.11 -32.44 6.00
N TRP A 721 13.19 -31.51 6.09
CA TRP A 721 12.16 -31.26 5.06
C TRP A 721 12.77 -30.76 3.75
N VAL A 722 13.71 -29.81 3.81
CA VAL A 722 14.43 -29.34 2.63
C VAL A 722 15.19 -30.50 1.97
N ARG A 723 15.99 -31.27 2.74
CA ARG A 723 16.74 -32.40 2.19
C ARG A 723 15.85 -33.49 1.56
N ALA A 724 14.59 -33.57 1.95
CA ALA A 724 13.59 -34.45 1.36
C ALA A 724 12.93 -33.92 0.08
N GLY A 725 13.23 -32.72 -0.36
CA GLY A 725 12.74 -32.11 -1.61
C GLY A 725 11.92 -30.82 -1.44
N GLY A 726 11.81 -30.28 -0.23
CA GLY A 726 11.15 -29.00 0.02
C GLY A 726 11.96 -27.82 -0.49
N THR A 727 11.28 -26.77 -0.96
CA THR A 727 11.89 -25.49 -1.33
C THR A 727 11.58 -24.46 -0.24
N LEU A 728 12.61 -23.95 0.41
CA LEU A 728 12.51 -22.89 1.43
C LEU A 728 12.85 -21.55 0.81
N VAL A 729 11.93 -20.59 0.86
CA VAL A 729 12.13 -19.22 0.37
C VAL A 729 12.03 -18.27 1.55
N ALA A 730 13.11 -17.56 1.86
CA ALA A 730 13.14 -16.62 2.98
C ALA A 730 13.61 -15.23 2.55
N VAL A 731 13.11 -14.20 3.24
CA VAL A 731 13.40 -12.81 2.91
C VAL A 731 13.84 -12.01 4.14
N SER A 732 14.76 -11.06 3.98
CA SER A 732 15.17 -10.10 5.00
C SER A 732 15.48 -10.82 6.35
N GLY A 733 14.93 -10.39 7.48
CA GLY A 733 15.13 -11.02 8.79
C GLY A 733 14.83 -12.53 8.84
N GLY A 734 13.95 -13.05 7.96
CA GLY A 734 13.72 -14.49 7.80
C GLY A 734 14.91 -15.19 7.10
N ALA A 735 15.48 -14.54 6.10
CA ALA A 735 16.69 -15.03 5.42
C ALA A 735 17.90 -15.01 6.37
N SER A 736 18.08 -13.89 7.09
CA SER A 736 19.13 -13.80 8.13
C SER A 736 19.03 -14.91 9.19
N ALA A 737 17.81 -15.22 9.66
CA ALA A 737 17.59 -16.28 10.63
C ALA A 737 17.89 -17.71 10.11
N LEU A 738 17.83 -17.91 8.80
CA LEU A 738 17.99 -19.22 8.16
C LEU A 738 19.30 -19.37 7.40
N ALA A 739 20.16 -18.36 7.42
CA ALA A 739 21.46 -18.38 6.75
C ALA A 739 22.37 -19.50 7.28
N GLU A 740 22.44 -19.71 8.60
CA GLU A 740 23.19 -20.81 9.22
C GLU A 740 22.65 -22.19 8.80
N LEU A 741 21.31 -22.36 8.74
CA LEU A 741 20.70 -23.59 8.25
C LEU A 741 21.10 -23.91 6.82
N ALA A 742 21.22 -22.85 5.99
CA ALA A 742 21.64 -22.94 4.59
C ALA A 742 23.16 -23.04 4.43
N GLU A 743 23.95 -22.91 5.50
CA GLU A 743 25.40 -22.77 5.49
C GLU A 743 25.84 -21.63 4.55
N VAL A 744 25.16 -20.51 4.62
CA VAL A 744 25.43 -19.26 3.88
C VAL A 744 25.90 -18.23 4.89
N GLU A 745 27.12 -17.72 4.69
CA GLU A 745 27.72 -16.70 5.54
C GLU A 745 27.14 -15.32 5.24
N ARG A 746 26.91 -14.52 6.27
CA ARG A 746 26.40 -13.14 6.17
C ARG A 746 27.56 -12.16 6.36
N VAL A 747 27.46 -10.96 5.82
CA VAL A 747 28.46 -9.90 6.01
C VAL A 747 28.70 -9.59 7.49
N GLN A 748 27.64 -9.57 8.30
CA GLN A 748 27.72 -9.32 9.75
C GLN A 748 28.55 -10.37 10.52
N ASP A 749 28.63 -11.59 10.02
CA ASP A 749 29.40 -12.64 10.70
C ASP A 749 30.94 -12.37 10.58
N GLU A 750 31.40 -11.66 9.53
CA GLU A 750 32.80 -11.20 9.41
C GLU A 750 33.12 -10.10 10.44
N GLU A 751 32.23 -9.14 10.64
CA GLU A 751 32.42 -8.05 11.61
C GLU A 751 32.44 -8.58 13.04
N ASP A 752 31.55 -9.53 13.37
CA ASP A 752 31.50 -10.16 14.70
C ASP A 752 32.76 -11.00 15.01
N ASP A 753 33.37 -11.65 14.00
CA ASP A 753 34.59 -12.43 14.15
C ASP A 753 35.84 -11.52 14.26
N ASP A 754 35.88 -10.40 13.57
CA ASP A 754 36.96 -9.42 13.65
C ASP A 754 36.94 -8.64 14.98
N GLU A 755 35.76 -8.40 15.57
CA GLU A 755 35.60 -7.76 16.89
C GLU A 755 36.06 -8.67 18.05
N GLU A 756 36.02 -10.02 17.90
CA GLU A 756 36.53 -10.94 18.93
C GLU A 756 38.09 -11.01 18.98
N GLU A 757 38.81 -10.59 17.91
CA GLU A 757 40.27 -10.57 17.85
C GLU A 757 40.91 -9.22 18.21
N ASP A 758 40.18 -8.13 18.25
CA ASP A 758 40.72 -6.81 18.59
C ASP A 758 40.37 -6.43 20.05
N GLU A 759 41.40 -6.18 20.84
CA GLU A 759 41.35 -5.74 22.26
C GLU A 759 40.61 -4.38 22.38
N GLY A 760 39.30 -4.36 22.18
CA GLY A 760 38.46 -3.17 22.18
C GLY A 760 38.02 -2.73 23.56
N ASP A 761 38.88 -2.05 24.32
CA ASP A 761 38.50 -1.37 25.58
C ASP A 761 38.33 0.18 25.38
N ASP A 762 38.77 0.74 24.25
CA ASP A 762 38.78 2.21 24.07
C ASP A 762 37.55 2.73 23.29
N ASP A 763 37.02 2.03 22.28
CA ASP A 763 35.86 2.47 21.48
C ASP A 763 34.55 2.34 22.24
N ASP A 764 34.33 1.27 22.97
CA ASP A 764 33.19 1.09 23.92
C ASP A 764 33.11 2.21 24.97
N LEU A 765 34.24 2.83 25.34
CA LEU A 765 34.28 3.92 26.28
C LEU A 765 33.93 5.27 25.64
N GLU A 766 34.31 5.49 24.37
CA GLU A 766 33.92 6.70 23.63
C GLU A 766 32.41 6.72 23.38
N ASP A 767 31.84 5.61 22.93
CA ASP A 767 30.39 5.45 22.75
C ASP A 767 29.60 5.61 24.05
N ALA A 768 30.10 5.09 25.15
CA ALA A 768 29.49 5.27 26.47
C ALA A 768 29.50 6.74 26.92
N LEU A 769 30.42 7.55 26.39
CA LEU A 769 30.55 8.98 26.71
C LEU A 769 29.75 9.90 25.77
N LEU A 770 29.27 9.38 24.62
CA LEU A 770 28.43 10.15 23.71
C LEU A 770 27.11 10.56 24.35
N GLY A 771 26.66 11.76 24.04
CA GLY A 771 25.31 12.18 24.40
C GLY A 771 24.25 11.35 23.64
N ARG A 772 23.02 11.32 24.17
CA ARG A 772 21.91 10.57 23.53
C ARG A 772 21.74 10.93 22.06
N GLU A 773 21.80 12.21 21.73
CA GLU A 773 21.60 12.74 20.38
C GLU A 773 22.72 12.27 19.43
N ALA A 774 23.98 12.26 19.91
CA ALA A 774 25.12 11.78 19.14
C ALA A 774 25.02 10.28 18.86
N ARG A 775 24.61 9.47 19.84
CA ARG A 775 24.37 8.02 19.65
C ARG A 775 23.18 7.70 18.74
N GLU A 776 22.15 8.55 18.72
CA GLU A 776 21.04 8.40 17.77
C GLU A 776 21.49 8.73 16.35
N LEU A 777 22.36 9.73 16.19
CA LEU A 777 22.95 10.11 14.91
C LEU A 777 23.87 8.99 14.38
N GLU A 778 24.80 8.51 15.19
CA GLU A 778 25.73 7.45 14.85
C GLU A 778 25.02 6.18 14.42
N ARG A 779 24.02 5.70 15.17
CA ARG A 779 23.21 4.55 14.75
C ARG A 779 22.47 4.77 13.45
N TRP A 780 22.13 6.01 13.13
CA TRP A 780 21.49 6.30 11.86
C TRP A 780 22.51 6.34 10.72
N GLU A 781 23.70 6.89 10.94
CA GLU A 781 24.82 6.88 10.00
C GLU A 781 25.27 5.45 9.68
N GLN A 782 25.22 4.53 10.63
CA GLN A 782 25.48 3.10 10.47
C GLN A 782 24.30 2.33 9.82
N SER A 783 23.13 2.95 9.65
CA SER A 783 21.97 2.28 9.03
C SER A 783 21.91 2.50 7.53
N VAL A 784 21.20 1.59 6.82
CA VAL A 784 20.80 1.77 5.42
C VAL A 784 19.27 1.99 5.40
N PRO A 785 18.80 3.26 5.39
CA PRO A 785 17.38 3.58 5.53
C PRO A 785 16.61 3.52 4.21
N GLY A 786 16.83 2.48 3.40
CA GLY A 786 16.19 2.30 2.11
C GLY A 786 16.83 3.09 0.99
N THR A 787 17.92 2.57 0.47
CA THR A 787 18.74 3.13 -0.62
C THR A 787 18.55 2.30 -1.89
N ILE A 788 18.51 2.96 -3.05
CA ILE A 788 18.31 2.30 -4.34
C ILE A 788 19.65 1.94 -4.95
N PHE A 789 19.81 0.66 -5.31
CA PHE A 789 20.99 0.14 -6.00
C PHE A 789 20.65 -0.53 -7.32
N GLU A 790 21.61 -0.52 -8.25
CA GLU A 790 21.66 -1.36 -9.44
C GLU A 790 22.47 -2.61 -9.12
N LEU A 791 21.82 -3.78 -9.17
CA LEU A 791 22.47 -5.07 -9.01
C LEU A 791 22.80 -5.70 -10.36
N SER A 792 23.84 -6.53 -10.39
CA SER A 792 24.10 -7.44 -11.49
C SER A 792 23.28 -8.71 -11.34
N LEU A 793 22.68 -9.19 -12.44
CA LEU A 793 21.98 -10.48 -12.53
C LEU A 793 22.82 -11.50 -13.28
N ASP A 794 22.76 -12.77 -12.88
CA ASP A 794 23.14 -13.88 -13.75
C ASP A 794 21.94 -14.26 -14.64
N PRO A 795 21.92 -13.88 -15.92
CA PRO A 795 20.76 -14.12 -16.78
C PRO A 795 20.53 -15.62 -17.12
N ALA A 796 21.52 -16.48 -16.84
CA ALA A 796 21.42 -17.92 -17.01
C ALA A 796 20.77 -18.59 -15.79
N HIS A 797 20.73 -17.93 -14.63
CA HIS A 797 20.14 -18.49 -13.43
C HIS A 797 18.60 -18.45 -13.48
N PRO A 798 17.87 -19.55 -13.17
CA PRO A 798 16.41 -19.60 -13.25
C PRO A 798 15.67 -18.51 -12.46
N LEU A 799 16.22 -18.08 -11.31
CA LEU A 799 15.65 -16.98 -10.53
C LEU A 799 15.69 -15.63 -11.25
N ALA A 800 16.61 -15.44 -12.20
CA ALA A 800 16.75 -14.19 -12.96
C ALA A 800 15.88 -14.14 -14.22
N PHE A 801 15.22 -15.23 -14.64
CA PHE A 801 14.43 -15.29 -15.87
C PHE A 801 13.35 -14.20 -15.91
N GLY A 802 13.43 -13.30 -16.88
CA GLY A 802 12.52 -12.17 -17.06
C GLY A 802 12.62 -11.06 -16.02
N ALA A 803 13.57 -11.15 -15.07
CA ALA A 803 13.75 -10.13 -14.02
C ALA A 803 14.52 -8.91 -14.54
N GLY A 804 15.49 -9.12 -15.43
CA GLY A 804 16.41 -8.11 -15.86
C GLY A 804 15.78 -6.94 -16.62
N VAL A 805 16.41 -5.77 -16.48
CA VAL A 805 16.09 -4.55 -17.20
C VAL A 805 17.15 -4.36 -18.31
N SER A 806 16.70 -4.20 -19.55
CA SER A 806 17.56 -3.82 -20.66
C SER A 806 17.35 -2.35 -21.02
N SER A 807 18.44 -1.59 -21.15
CA SER A 807 18.39 -0.26 -21.75
C SER A 807 18.14 -0.37 -23.27
N ALA A 808 17.39 0.57 -23.85
CA ALA A 808 17.16 0.59 -25.29
C ALA A 808 18.50 0.73 -26.04
N GLY A 809 19.02 -0.39 -26.57
CA GLY A 809 20.26 -0.44 -27.32
C GLY A 809 21.36 -1.36 -26.77
N ASP A 810 21.29 -1.76 -25.49
CA ASP A 810 22.08 -2.83 -24.92
C ASP A 810 21.25 -4.11 -24.89
N GLY A 811 21.78 -5.18 -25.52
CA GLY A 811 21.02 -6.43 -25.69
C GLY A 811 20.91 -7.27 -24.42
N ASP A 812 21.61 -6.93 -23.36
CA ASP A 812 21.72 -7.75 -22.16
C ASP A 812 20.80 -7.21 -21.03
N ALA A 813 19.82 -8.03 -20.63
CA ALA A 813 18.94 -7.79 -19.50
C ALA A 813 19.58 -8.36 -18.21
N ASP A 814 20.69 -7.75 -17.78
CA ASP A 814 21.56 -8.22 -16.71
C ASP A 814 21.52 -7.35 -15.44
N LYS A 815 20.56 -6.44 -15.34
CA LYS A 815 20.45 -5.47 -14.26
C LYS A 815 19.13 -5.60 -13.51
N LEU A 816 19.17 -5.43 -12.19
CA LEU A 816 18.00 -5.36 -11.33
C LEU A 816 18.13 -4.14 -10.42
N PHE A 817 17.06 -3.36 -10.26
CA PHE A 817 17.02 -2.29 -9.28
C PHE A 817 16.33 -2.77 -8.00
N VAL A 818 16.97 -2.53 -6.86
CA VAL A 818 16.45 -2.88 -5.54
C VAL A 818 16.40 -1.67 -4.62
N LEU A 819 15.48 -1.71 -3.66
CA LEU A 819 15.47 -0.83 -2.50
C LEU A 819 16.04 -1.66 -1.35
N HIS A 820 17.29 -1.39 -0.98
CA HIS A 820 17.99 -2.10 0.07
C HIS A 820 17.78 -1.38 1.41
N SER A 821 17.39 -2.14 2.43
CA SER A 821 17.15 -1.63 3.78
C SER A 821 17.81 -2.53 4.80
N GLY A 822 18.79 -1.99 5.52
CA GLY A 822 19.61 -2.73 6.48
C GLY A 822 20.94 -3.13 5.89
N ASP A 823 21.63 -4.00 6.56
CA ASP A 823 23.02 -4.42 6.35
C ASP A 823 23.15 -5.87 5.83
N LEU A 824 22.03 -6.58 5.66
CA LEU A 824 22.05 -7.98 5.24
C LEU A 824 22.50 -8.13 3.79
N ALA A 825 23.63 -8.80 3.60
CA ALA A 825 24.08 -9.36 2.34
C ALA A 825 24.78 -10.70 2.60
N PHE A 826 25.06 -11.47 1.55
CA PHE A 826 25.64 -12.80 1.69
C PHE A 826 27.03 -12.85 1.07
N MET A 827 27.98 -13.50 1.78
CA MET A 827 29.33 -13.74 1.26
C MET A 827 29.27 -14.71 0.08
N PRO A 828 29.84 -14.39 -1.09
CA PRO A 828 29.88 -15.34 -2.20
C PRO A 828 30.71 -16.58 -1.88
N ASP A 829 30.20 -17.77 -2.21
CA ASP A 829 30.85 -19.05 -2.01
C ASP A 829 30.65 -19.95 -3.24
N GLU A 830 31.57 -20.94 -3.45
CA GLU A 830 31.48 -21.93 -4.54
C GLU A 830 30.36 -22.96 -4.32
N GLU A 831 29.82 -23.06 -3.10
CA GLU A 831 28.83 -24.08 -2.71
C GLU A 831 27.37 -23.65 -2.98
N PHE A 832 27.13 -22.40 -3.37
CA PHE A 832 25.81 -21.91 -3.74
C PHE A 832 25.85 -20.98 -4.97
N GLU A 833 24.69 -20.73 -5.57
CA GLU A 833 24.53 -19.94 -6.78
C GLU A 833 24.00 -18.54 -6.42
N SER A 834 24.69 -17.49 -6.86
CA SER A 834 24.26 -16.08 -6.69
C SER A 834 23.51 -15.61 -7.94
N ALA A 835 22.18 -15.48 -7.84
CA ALA A 835 21.35 -15.02 -8.95
C ALA A 835 21.38 -13.50 -9.15
N ALA A 836 21.60 -12.75 -8.07
CA ALA A 836 21.75 -11.29 -8.07
C ALA A 836 22.79 -10.87 -7.02
N TYR A 837 23.62 -9.89 -7.37
CA TYR A 837 24.71 -9.44 -6.50
C TYR A 837 25.03 -7.96 -6.71
N PHE A 838 25.58 -7.31 -5.70
CA PHE A 838 26.12 -5.97 -5.75
C PHE A 838 27.41 -5.94 -6.59
N PRO A 839 27.56 -5.02 -7.56
CA PRO A 839 28.75 -4.96 -8.40
C PRO A 839 30.00 -4.52 -7.64
N ALA A 840 31.18 -4.71 -8.22
CA ALA A 840 32.48 -4.34 -7.63
C ALA A 840 32.73 -2.81 -7.58
N GLU A 841 32.03 -2.03 -8.39
CA GLU A 841 32.00 -0.57 -8.36
C GLU A 841 30.56 -0.19 -8.01
N LEU A 842 30.20 -0.31 -6.73
CA LEU A 842 28.86 -0.01 -6.24
C LEU A 842 28.70 1.49 -6.03
N ALA A 843 27.55 2.01 -6.41
CA ALA A 843 27.15 3.37 -6.10
C ALA A 843 25.64 3.40 -5.85
N GLU A 844 25.25 4.24 -4.91
CA GLU A 844 23.83 4.54 -4.70
C GLU A 844 23.26 5.28 -5.91
N LEU A 845 22.06 4.90 -6.32
CA LEU A 845 21.31 5.63 -7.35
C LEU A 845 20.41 6.71 -6.75
N SER A 846 19.95 6.48 -5.54
CA SER A 846 19.11 7.41 -4.77
C SER A 846 19.03 6.93 -3.32
N GLY A 847 18.93 7.85 -2.37
CA GLY A 847 18.87 7.55 -0.95
C GLY A 847 20.19 7.87 -0.25
N VAL A 848 20.34 7.39 0.97
CA VAL A 848 21.49 7.67 1.83
C VAL A 848 22.11 6.35 2.31
N ILE A 849 23.42 6.29 2.31
CA ILE A 849 24.24 5.20 2.85
C ILE A 849 25.59 5.77 3.28
N SER A 850 26.19 5.24 4.34
CA SER A 850 27.57 5.56 4.71
C SER A 850 28.57 4.94 3.73
N GLU A 851 29.78 5.52 3.65
CA GLU A 851 30.85 4.96 2.82
C GLU A 851 31.24 3.55 3.29
N GLU A 852 31.24 3.29 4.58
CA GLU A 852 31.53 2.01 5.22
C GLU A 852 30.48 0.93 4.83
N ASN A 853 29.19 1.23 4.97
CA ASN A 853 28.12 0.32 4.54
C ASN A 853 28.12 0.10 3.02
N LEU A 854 28.51 1.09 2.23
CA LEU A 854 28.63 0.95 0.78
C LEU A 854 29.75 -0.04 0.41
N GLU A 855 30.93 0.10 1.05
CA GLU A 855 32.08 -0.78 0.86
C GLU A 855 31.78 -2.23 1.32
N SER A 856 31.05 -2.38 2.44
CA SER A 856 30.66 -3.71 2.96
C SER A 856 29.76 -4.50 2.01
N LEU A 857 28.94 -3.80 1.20
CA LEU A 857 28.03 -4.42 0.22
C LEU A 857 28.70 -4.79 -1.11
N GLU A 858 29.87 -4.20 -1.45
CA GLU A 858 30.53 -4.46 -2.72
C GLU A 858 30.85 -5.96 -2.91
N GLN A 859 30.51 -6.50 -4.08
CA GLN A 859 30.72 -7.91 -4.45
C GLN A 859 29.99 -8.92 -3.53
N ARG A 860 28.95 -8.50 -2.83
CA ARG A 860 28.11 -9.38 -1.99
C ARG A 860 26.89 -9.84 -2.76
N ALA A 861 26.38 -11.02 -2.40
CA ALA A 861 25.16 -11.56 -3.02
C ALA A 861 23.91 -11.00 -2.34
N TRP A 862 22.94 -10.63 -3.16
CA TRP A 862 21.61 -10.19 -2.71
C TRP A 862 20.56 -11.31 -2.77
N LEU A 863 20.71 -12.23 -3.75
CA LEU A 863 19.80 -13.36 -3.97
C LEU A 863 20.64 -14.62 -4.21
N VAL A 864 20.51 -15.58 -3.32
CA VAL A 864 21.24 -16.84 -3.37
C VAL A 864 20.32 -18.05 -3.41
N SER A 865 20.78 -19.12 -4.07
CA SER A 865 20.11 -20.41 -4.12
C SER A 865 21.10 -21.53 -3.75
N ARG A 866 20.82 -22.31 -2.72
CA ARG A 866 21.64 -23.44 -2.28
C ARG A 866 20.86 -24.75 -2.30
N ARG A 867 21.42 -25.77 -2.95
CA ARG A 867 20.87 -27.14 -2.92
C ARG A 867 21.23 -27.83 -1.60
N MET A 868 20.22 -28.44 -0.97
CA MET A 868 20.36 -29.24 0.23
C MET A 868 19.65 -30.59 0.03
N GLY A 869 20.40 -31.62 -0.33
CA GLY A 869 19.83 -32.94 -0.65
C GLY A 869 18.97 -32.88 -1.93
N ALA A 870 17.67 -33.23 -1.85
CA ALA A 870 16.75 -33.17 -2.97
C ALA A 870 16.02 -31.83 -3.12
N GLY A 871 16.12 -30.94 -2.13
CA GLY A 871 15.48 -29.63 -2.13
C GLY A 871 16.48 -28.49 -2.13
N LYS A 872 16.02 -27.28 -1.82
CA LYS A 872 16.85 -26.07 -1.83
C LYS A 872 16.39 -25.02 -0.85
N VAL A 873 17.28 -24.09 -0.53
CA VAL A 873 17.01 -22.85 0.20
C VAL A 873 17.31 -21.67 -0.74
N ILE A 874 16.38 -20.71 -0.78
CA ILE A 874 16.50 -19.47 -1.56
C ILE A 874 16.37 -18.33 -0.58
N LEU A 875 17.40 -17.46 -0.51
CA LEU A 875 17.48 -16.35 0.42
C LEU A 875 17.55 -15.03 -0.34
N PHE A 876 16.69 -14.09 0.05
CA PHE A 876 16.72 -12.70 -0.40
C PHE A 876 17.23 -11.83 0.75
N ALA A 877 18.21 -10.97 0.51
CA ALA A 877 18.72 -10.04 1.50
C ALA A 877 17.66 -9.03 1.96
N ASP A 878 16.82 -8.55 1.05
CA ASP A 878 15.68 -7.70 1.35
C ASP A 878 14.34 -8.44 1.24
N ASP A 879 13.24 -7.72 1.58
CA ASP A 879 11.89 -8.14 1.22
C ASP A 879 11.56 -7.66 -0.21
N PRO A 880 11.58 -8.54 -1.23
CA PRO A 880 11.34 -8.18 -2.63
C PRO A 880 9.92 -7.66 -2.89
N LEU A 881 9.03 -7.81 -1.91
CA LEU A 881 7.64 -7.34 -1.95
C LEU A 881 7.39 -6.11 -1.07
N PHE A 882 8.44 -5.41 -0.65
CA PHE A 882 8.36 -4.28 0.26
C PHE A 882 7.23 -3.31 -0.08
N ARG A 883 6.27 -3.14 0.84
CA ARG A 883 5.05 -2.31 0.67
C ARG A 883 4.30 -2.54 -0.65
N HIS A 884 4.62 -3.61 -1.35
CA HIS A 884 4.01 -4.02 -2.62
C HIS A 884 4.08 -2.98 -3.75
N PHE A 885 5.09 -2.10 -3.75
CA PHE A 885 5.29 -1.13 -4.84
C PHE A 885 6.60 -1.34 -5.62
N TRP A 886 7.54 -2.16 -5.12
CA TRP A 886 8.82 -2.44 -5.78
C TRP A 886 8.67 -3.55 -6.84
N PHE A 887 7.93 -3.21 -7.92
CA PHE A 887 7.48 -4.18 -8.92
C PHE A 887 8.60 -4.93 -9.63
N GLY A 888 9.79 -4.31 -9.80
CA GLY A 888 10.96 -4.91 -10.44
C GLY A 888 11.45 -6.20 -9.76
N ALA A 889 11.34 -6.28 -8.43
CA ALA A 889 11.74 -7.44 -7.65
C ALA A 889 10.68 -8.56 -7.57
N PHE A 890 9.47 -8.34 -8.07
CA PHE A 890 8.40 -9.36 -8.05
C PHE A 890 8.72 -10.58 -8.93
N GLN A 891 9.43 -10.37 -10.04
CA GLN A 891 9.74 -11.44 -10.97
C GLN A 891 10.69 -12.49 -10.38
N PRO A 892 11.86 -12.15 -9.81
CA PRO A 892 12.72 -13.12 -9.15
C PRO A 892 12.02 -13.82 -7.98
N TYR A 893 11.15 -13.13 -7.25
CA TYR A 893 10.37 -13.74 -6.19
C TYR A 893 9.30 -14.74 -6.73
N ALA A 894 8.60 -14.40 -7.81
CA ALA A 894 7.69 -15.34 -8.48
C ALA A 894 8.43 -16.58 -9.00
N ASN A 895 9.64 -16.39 -9.54
CA ASN A 895 10.52 -17.49 -9.96
C ASN A 895 10.90 -18.36 -8.76
N ALA A 896 11.27 -17.78 -7.62
CA ALA A 896 11.62 -18.55 -6.41
C ALA A 896 10.45 -19.42 -5.94
N VAL A 897 9.23 -18.89 -5.96
CA VAL A 897 8.04 -19.59 -5.45
C VAL A 897 7.49 -20.62 -6.45
N LEU A 898 7.45 -20.29 -7.76
CA LEU A 898 6.75 -21.10 -8.76
C LEU A 898 7.69 -21.96 -9.62
N LEU A 899 8.91 -21.50 -9.90
CA LEU A 899 9.92 -22.22 -10.65
C LEU A 899 10.91 -22.93 -9.73
N GLY A 900 11.19 -22.38 -8.53
CA GLY A 900 12.12 -22.93 -7.55
C GLY A 900 12.02 -24.45 -7.33
N PRO A 901 10.82 -25.02 -7.17
CA PRO A 901 10.67 -26.49 -7.03
C PRO A 901 11.04 -27.29 -8.26
N ALA A 902 11.13 -26.68 -9.44
CA ALA A 902 11.30 -27.41 -10.72
C ALA A 902 12.75 -27.44 -11.22
N TYR A 903 13.66 -26.51 -10.78
CA TYR A 903 15.05 -26.46 -11.22
C TYR A 903 16.05 -27.01 -10.21
#